data_1001f453afb88c0684cc449bafc9e6d5
#
_entry.id   1001f453afb88c0684cc449bafc9e6d5
#
_cell.length_a   1.000
_cell.length_b   1.000
_cell.length_c   1.000
_cell.angle_alpha   90.00
_cell.angle_beta   90.00
_cell.angle_gamma   90.00
#
_symmetry.space_group_name_H-M   'P 1'
#
loop_
_entity.id
_entity.type
_entity.pdbx_description
1 polymer ?
#
loop_
_entity_poly.entity_id
_entity_poly.type
_entity_poly.pdbx_seq_one_letter_code
_entity_poly.pdbx_strand_id
1 'polypeptide(L)'
;MAKYKKLGEKDVLTILDANIKQAVGYFDSKLSTERQRVMEYYTAKLPFPHHDGNSKFVSQDVYNAIESMKAALLEVFASGRKIVSFTPQNPEDVEPSRIASEYIDYVVFRQNDGYQVFSDVIQDGLMARIGVAKVYWQDLVEPIEQEFEGTVESLDVLLADDAYEVKDLSTPNVDTGEITATVIFNKDKSQVVIDPVAPEEFIVEPRGVDLHSMNFMAHRSTRTLSELIKMGFDKKKLDNIGSFEGKADLETDPEHLARFENVGADMLNVGKDYQDQIRTVLVYEAYMNIDMEGKGEAKRYKITKAGNVILDIEECDDLPFVHYCPLPIPHSFYGSSFGKRLIDIQNGRSILTRSILDHAIISNNPRYVVTKGGLVNPRELMNNKVGGIVNTTRPDAIQPLPQAALNPFVFQTLNLLDEELEDTSGISRLSQGLNKDAVSKQNSAAMVEQLATLSMQRQKILARNFANHFVRPLFEKAYKLIVENESRAKIIDVAGNWIEVNPKTWVESRNAFVDLHLGYGENDREAQKLLGLHQLMSQDMGLQAMYTPQNRYSMMKTILEKNGIKNVADFITDPSTLPPPQPNPQQQLQQQMQIKAMELQERQTAIGEQKVQIDAEEKADKQALAEAKAEFDAALKSDQMDLRERQQDHKEEVNRKELELAKGADVRAIASPNA
;
A
#
# COMPACT_ATOMS: atom_id res chain seq x y z
N MET A 1 -4.45 -52.41 -19.19
CA MET A 1 -4.72 -51.37 -18.19
C MET A 1 -3.87 -51.67 -16.99
N ALA A 2 -2.89 -50.83 -16.68
CA ALA A 2 -2.11 -50.91 -15.43
C ALA A 2 -3.10 -50.73 -14.29
N LYS A 3 -3.23 -51.74 -13.41
CA LYS A 3 -4.03 -51.59 -12.18
C LYS A 3 -3.31 -50.56 -11.30
N TYR A 4 -3.92 -49.40 -11.12
CA TYR A 4 -3.46 -48.44 -10.12
C TYR A 4 -3.45 -49.17 -8.77
N LYS A 5 -2.31 -49.15 -8.08
CA LYS A 5 -2.11 -49.82 -6.80
C LYS A 5 -2.13 -48.78 -5.70
N LYS A 6 -2.85 -49.04 -4.62
CA LYS A 6 -2.74 -48.24 -3.40
C LYS A 6 -1.29 -48.22 -2.94
N LEU A 7 -0.73 -47.00 -2.74
CA LEU A 7 0.66 -46.80 -2.33
C LEU A 7 0.82 -47.10 -0.84
N GLY A 8 1.90 -47.79 -0.50
CA GLY A 8 2.33 -47.93 0.89
C GLY A 8 3.32 -46.81 1.28
N GLU A 9 3.56 -46.64 2.57
CA GLU A 9 4.47 -45.62 3.10
C GLU A 9 5.89 -45.67 2.47
N LYS A 10 6.39 -46.91 2.19
CA LYS A 10 7.68 -47.10 1.51
C LYS A 10 7.67 -46.66 0.05
N ASP A 11 6.55 -46.89 -0.65
CA ASP A 11 6.42 -46.44 -2.04
C ASP A 11 6.37 -44.93 -2.11
N VAL A 12 5.64 -44.28 -1.17
CA VAL A 12 5.56 -42.82 -1.02
C VAL A 12 6.94 -42.25 -0.73
N LEU A 13 7.69 -42.83 0.22
CA LEU A 13 9.04 -42.41 0.54
C LEU A 13 9.97 -42.42 -0.68
N THR A 14 9.90 -43.50 -1.48
CA THR A 14 10.72 -43.64 -2.68
C THR A 14 10.40 -42.57 -3.74
N ILE A 15 9.10 -42.28 -3.93
CA ILE A 15 8.65 -41.23 -4.86
C ILE A 15 9.09 -39.85 -4.34
N LEU A 16 8.91 -39.60 -3.05
CA LEU A 16 9.31 -38.33 -2.38
C LEU A 16 10.81 -38.11 -2.52
N ASP A 17 11.63 -39.12 -2.24
CA ASP A 17 13.09 -39.03 -2.35
C ASP A 17 13.57 -38.76 -3.79
N ALA A 18 12.91 -39.35 -4.77
CA ALA A 18 13.19 -39.10 -6.17
C ALA A 18 12.91 -37.62 -6.55
N ASN A 19 11.79 -37.06 -6.08
CA ASN A 19 11.42 -35.68 -6.32
C ASN A 19 12.35 -34.72 -5.59
N ILE A 20 12.67 -34.97 -4.33
CA ILE A 20 13.64 -34.19 -3.54
C ILE A 20 14.99 -34.17 -4.27
N LYS A 21 15.51 -35.33 -4.64
CA LYS A 21 16.81 -35.44 -5.32
C LYS A 21 16.82 -34.69 -6.66
N GLN A 22 15.74 -34.72 -7.41
CA GLN A 22 15.62 -33.98 -8.65
C GLN A 22 15.60 -32.46 -8.41
N ALA A 23 14.84 -31.98 -7.40
CA ALA A 23 14.73 -30.58 -7.05
C ALA A 23 16.04 -30.02 -6.49
N VAL A 24 16.69 -30.73 -5.55
CA VAL A 24 17.98 -30.36 -4.97
C VAL A 24 19.07 -30.36 -6.06
N GLY A 25 19.14 -31.37 -6.91
CA GLY A 25 20.13 -31.40 -7.99
C GLY A 25 20.01 -30.24 -8.99
N TYR A 26 18.79 -29.79 -9.29
CA TYR A 26 18.58 -28.57 -10.10
C TYR A 26 19.02 -27.31 -9.35
N PHE A 27 18.64 -27.19 -8.09
CA PHE A 27 18.97 -26.06 -7.23
C PHE A 27 20.51 -25.92 -7.12
N ASP A 28 21.20 -26.94 -6.67
CA ASP A 28 22.65 -26.93 -6.42
C ASP A 28 23.46 -26.65 -7.69
N SER A 29 23.05 -27.24 -8.82
CA SER A 29 23.81 -27.13 -10.06
C SER A 29 23.72 -25.77 -10.75
N LYS A 30 22.66 -24.99 -10.53
CA LYS A 30 22.39 -23.77 -11.30
C LYS A 30 22.07 -22.54 -10.47
N LEU A 31 21.31 -22.70 -9.40
CA LEU A 31 20.82 -21.56 -8.63
C LEU A 31 21.77 -21.19 -7.48
N SER A 32 22.19 -22.16 -6.69
CA SER A 32 22.97 -21.91 -5.49
C SER A 32 24.30 -21.22 -5.79
N THR A 33 25.05 -21.72 -6.79
CA THR A 33 26.33 -21.07 -7.20
C THR A 33 26.14 -19.63 -7.69
N GLU A 34 25.05 -19.35 -8.42
CA GLU A 34 24.77 -17.99 -8.86
C GLU A 34 24.42 -17.07 -7.68
N ARG A 35 23.61 -17.56 -6.76
CA ARG A 35 23.18 -16.82 -5.57
C ARG A 35 24.35 -16.58 -4.62
N GLN A 36 25.22 -17.58 -4.42
CA GLN A 36 26.49 -17.42 -3.72
C GLN A 36 27.29 -16.25 -4.30
N ARG A 37 27.45 -16.24 -5.64
CA ARG A 37 28.20 -15.17 -6.31
C ARG A 37 27.59 -13.79 -6.07
N VAL A 38 26.26 -13.64 -6.15
CA VAL A 38 25.59 -12.38 -5.87
C VAL A 38 25.82 -11.93 -4.42
N MET A 39 25.75 -12.86 -3.46
CA MET A 39 26.03 -12.60 -2.05
C MET A 39 27.48 -12.12 -1.82
N GLU A 40 28.45 -12.75 -2.47
CA GLU A 40 29.87 -12.35 -2.38
C GLU A 40 30.08 -10.93 -2.91
N TYR A 41 29.43 -10.56 -4.00
CA TYR A 41 29.49 -9.18 -4.54
C TYR A 41 28.74 -8.18 -3.67
N TYR A 42 27.63 -8.56 -3.08
CA TYR A 42 26.90 -7.74 -2.14
C TYR A 42 27.74 -7.45 -0.88
N THR A 43 28.45 -8.45 -0.35
CA THR A 43 29.37 -8.30 0.79
C THR A 43 30.75 -7.74 0.41
N ALA A 44 30.92 -7.30 -0.85
CA ALA A 44 32.17 -6.73 -1.37
C ALA A 44 33.41 -7.62 -1.17
N LYS A 45 33.25 -8.94 -1.24
CA LYS A 45 34.40 -9.87 -1.28
C LYS A 45 35.20 -9.65 -2.54
N LEU A 46 36.54 -9.77 -2.44
CA LEU A 46 37.44 -9.60 -3.58
C LEU A 46 37.31 -10.80 -4.54
N PRO A 47 36.73 -10.60 -5.75
CA PRO A 47 36.57 -11.71 -6.70
C PRO A 47 37.84 -12.09 -7.44
N PHE A 48 38.92 -11.28 -7.33
CA PHE A 48 40.16 -11.47 -8.03
C PHE A 48 41.34 -11.55 -7.08
N PRO A 49 42.38 -12.37 -7.39
CA PRO A 49 43.62 -12.36 -6.63
C PRO A 49 44.27 -10.97 -6.71
N HIS A 50 44.85 -10.53 -5.61
CA HIS A 50 45.59 -9.27 -5.53
C HIS A 50 47.03 -9.57 -5.13
N HIS A 51 47.95 -8.72 -5.61
CA HIS A 51 49.34 -8.78 -5.18
C HIS A 51 49.54 -7.86 -3.98
N ASP A 52 50.44 -8.26 -3.10
CA ASP A 52 50.81 -7.42 -1.95
C ASP A 52 51.37 -6.07 -2.43
N GLY A 53 50.88 -5.00 -1.85
CA GLY A 53 51.24 -3.64 -2.23
C GLY A 53 50.32 -2.99 -3.27
N ASN A 54 49.39 -3.71 -3.88
CA ASN A 54 48.39 -3.17 -4.79
C ASN A 54 47.11 -2.82 -4.04
N SER A 55 46.29 -1.97 -4.66
CA SER A 55 44.98 -1.57 -4.12
C SER A 55 44.02 -2.75 -3.99
N LYS A 56 43.35 -2.83 -2.86
CA LYS A 56 42.30 -3.82 -2.56
C LYS A 56 40.89 -3.25 -2.72
N PHE A 57 40.72 -2.11 -3.36
CA PHE A 57 39.44 -1.44 -3.52
C PHE A 57 38.43 -2.33 -4.24
N VAL A 58 37.20 -2.42 -3.70
CA VAL A 58 36.04 -3.07 -4.33
C VAL A 58 34.92 -2.05 -4.39
N SER A 59 34.37 -1.82 -5.58
CA SER A 59 33.16 -1.01 -5.73
C SER A 59 31.96 -1.75 -5.12
N GLN A 60 31.04 -1.01 -4.52
CA GLN A 60 29.85 -1.58 -3.84
C GLN A 60 28.56 -1.34 -4.63
N ASP A 61 28.62 -1.49 -5.96
CA ASP A 61 27.51 -1.16 -6.84
C ASP A 61 26.31 -2.08 -6.63
N VAL A 62 26.53 -3.37 -6.40
CA VAL A 62 25.49 -4.36 -6.11
C VAL A 62 24.80 -4.04 -4.80
N TYR A 63 25.57 -3.75 -3.73
CA TYR A 63 25.04 -3.37 -2.43
C TYR A 63 24.19 -2.11 -2.51
N ASN A 64 24.76 -1.04 -3.08
CA ASN A 64 24.08 0.26 -3.17
C ASN A 64 22.76 0.18 -3.96
N ALA A 65 22.77 -0.57 -5.07
CA ALA A 65 21.58 -0.71 -5.89
C ALA A 65 20.48 -1.56 -5.21
N ILE A 66 20.85 -2.66 -4.55
CA ILE A 66 19.90 -3.51 -3.83
C ILE A 66 19.29 -2.74 -2.66
N GLU A 67 20.10 -2.07 -1.82
CA GLU A 67 19.59 -1.31 -0.68
C GLU A 67 18.72 -0.13 -1.09
N SER A 68 19.10 0.58 -2.16
CA SER A 68 18.26 1.68 -2.68
C SER A 68 16.93 1.19 -3.23
N MET A 69 16.92 0.05 -3.93
CA MET A 69 15.69 -0.55 -4.45
C MET A 69 14.81 -1.08 -3.30
N LYS A 70 15.42 -1.75 -2.32
CA LYS A 70 14.73 -2.22 -1.11
C LYS A 70 14.09 -1.07 -0.35
N ALA A 71 14.82 0.02 -0.12
CA ALA A 71 14.31 1.20 0.56
C ALA A 71 13.12 1.81 -0.18
N ALA A 72 13.20 1.96 -1.51
CA ALA A 72 12.11 2.48 -2.32
C ALA A 72 10.86 1.59 -2.29
N LEU A 73 11.02 0.26 -2.28
CA LEU A 73 9.89 -0.67 -2.16
C LEU A 73 9.28 -0.65 -0.76
N LEU A 74 10.11 -0.64 0.29
CA LEU A 74 9.64 -0.58 1.67
C LEU A 74 8.90 0.72 1.98
N GLU A 75 9.32 1.85 1.41
CA GLU A 75 8.60 3.13 1.55
C GLU A 75 7.16 3.01 1.06
N VAL A 76 6.92 2.27 -0.03
CA VAL A 76 5.57 2.05 -0.57
C VAL A 76 4.71 1.18 0.35
N PHE A 77 5.29 0.10 0.91
CA PHE A 77 4.53 -0.95 1.61
C PHE A 77 4.62 -0.91 3.13
N ALA A 78 5.58 -0.19 3.71
CA ALA A 78 5.77 -0.15 5.15
C ALA A 78 5.63 1.26 5.74
N SER A 79 5.05 2.22 5.01
CA SER A 79 4.87 3.60 5.43
C SER A 79 3.81 3.81 6.53
N GLY A 80 3.26 2.72 7.10
CA GLY A 80 2.27 2.76 8.18
C GLY A 80 0.86 3.16 7.76
N ARG A 81 0.55 3.08 6.48
CA ARG A 81 -0.79 3.27 5.91
C ARG A 81 -1.45 1.93 5.66
N LYS A 82 -2.78 1.93 5.62
CA LYS A 82 -3.55 0.77 5.20
C LYS A 82 -3.29 0.51 3.71
N ILE A 83 -2.58 -0.57 3.42
CA ILE A 83 -2.12 -0.91 2.06
C ILE A 83 -3.13 -1.82 1.38
N VAL A 84 -3.81 -2.67 2.16
CA VAL A 84 -4.74 -3.67 1.65
C VAL A 84 -6.13 -3.40 2.19
N SER A 85 -7.11 -3.47 1.31
CA SER A 85 -8.53 -3.44 1.66
C SER A 85 -9.26 -4.64 1.04
N PHE A 86 -10.13 -5.26 1.82
CA PHE A 86 -10.99 -6.32 1.30
C PHE A 86 -12.23 -5.74 0.64
N THR A 87 -12.57 -6.27 -0.53
CA THR A 87 -13.73 -5.82 -1.29
C THR A 87 -15.01 -6.41 -0.70
N PRO A 88 -16.01 -5.58 -0.34
CA PRO A 88 -17.31 -6.10 0.11
C PRO A 88 -18.02 -6.82 -1.04
N GLN A 89 -18.67 -7.93 -0.73
CA GLN A 89 -19.44 -8.72 -1.72
C GLN A 89 -20.90 -8.26 -1.82
N ASN A 90 -21.46 -7.74 -0.73
CA ASN A 90 -22.82 -7.25 -0.63
C ASN A 90 -22.87 -5.92 0.12
N PRO A 91 -23.97 -5.12 0.01
CA PRO A 91 -24.10 -3.86 0.74
C PRO A 91 -24.03 -4.00 2.29
N GLU A 92 -24.48 -5.13 2.83
CA GLU A 92 -24.41 -5.44 4.27
C GLU A 92 -23.00 -5.81 4.73
N ASP A 93 -22.15 -6.16 3.79
CA ASP A 93 -20.76 -6.62 4.02
C ASP A 93 -19.72 -5.48 4.05
N VAL A 94 -20.14 -4.23 3.88
CA VAL A 94 -19.23 -3.07 3.83
C VAL A 94 -18.49 -2.89 5.17
N GLU A 95 -19.23 -2.92 6.28
CA GLU A 95 -18.64 -2.75 7.61
C GLU A 95 -17.81 -3.97 8.04
N PRO A 96 -18.27 -5.23 7.88
CA PRO A 96 -17.43 -6.41 8.13
C PRO A 96 -16.15 -6.42 7.29
N SER A 97 -16.19 -6.02 6.02
CA SER A 97 -14.99 -5.98 5.17
C SER A 97 -13.99 -4.90 5.63
N ARG A 98 -14.47 -3.77 6.16
CA ARG A 98 -13.64 -2.71 6.75
C ARG A 98 -12.94 -3.23 8.01
N ILE A 99 -13.70 -3.84 8.92
CA ILE A 99 -13.18 -4.44 10.16
C ILE A 99 -12.16 -5.53 9.84
N ALA A 100 -12.46 -6.41 8.89
CA ALA A 100 -11.55 -7.46 8.44
C ALA A 100 -10.23 -6.87 7.92
N SER A 101 -10.32 -5.80 7.12
CA SER A 101 -9.12 -5.14 6.58
C SER A 101 -8.25 -4.55 7.68
N GLU A 102 -8.84 -3.97 8.71
CA GLU A 102 -8.12 -3.39 9.85
C GLU A 102 -7.50 -4.48 10.75
N TYR A 103 -8.24 -5.57 10.95
CA TYR A 103 -7.75 -6.70 11.74
C TYR A 103 -6.59 -7.44 11.07
N ILE A 104 -6.70 -7.75 9.78
CA ILE A 104 -5.63 -8.44 9.06
C ILE A 104 -4.38 -7.55 8.95
N ASP A 105 -4.54 -6.24 8.76
CA ASP A 105 -3.42 -5.29 8.80
C ASP A 105 -2.70 -5.33 10.18
N TYR A 106 -3.47 -5.36 11.27
CA TYR A 106 -2.93 -5.53 12.62
C TYR A 106 -2.18 -6.87 12.78
N VAL A 107 -2.75 -7.99 12.28
CA VAL A 107 -2.12 -9.32 12.34
C VAL A 107 -0.80 -9.33 11.57
N VAL A 108 -0.77 -8.78 10.35
CA VAL A 108 0.44 -8.78 9.52
C VAL A 108 1.52 -7.86 10.09
N PHE A 109 1.18 -6.61 10.45
CA PHE A 109 2.20 -5.62 10.79
C PHE A 109 2.55 -5.51 12.26
N ARG A 110 1.63 -5.89 13.17
CA ARG A 110 1.89 -5.78 14.61
C ARG A 110 2.13 -7.12 15.30
N GLN A 111 1.42 -8.17 14.92
CA GLN A 111 1.64 -9.49 15.49
C GLN A 111 2.85 -10.20 14.86
N ASN A 112 3.07 -10.03 13.56
CA ASN A 112 4.09 -10.75 12.78
C ASN A 112 5.27 -9.90 12.32
N ASP A 113 5.42 -8.65 12.81
CA ASP A 113 6.49 -7.75 12.35
C ASP A 113 6.59 -7.67 10.82
N GLY A 114 5.48 -7.33 10.17
CA GLY A 114 5.36 -7.31 8.72
C GLY A 114 6.41 -6.47 8.02
N TYR A 115 6.97 -5.44 8.69
CA TYR A 115 8.08 -4.66 8.15
C TYR A 115 9.32 -5.55 7.90
N GLN A 116 9.71 -6.36 8.89
CA GLN A 116 10.86 -7.25 8.77
C GLN A 116 10.62 -8.32 7.70
N VAL A 117 9.42 -8.95 7.72
CA VAL A 117 9.03 -9.95 6.71
C VAL A 117 9.13 -9.36 5.29
N PHE A 118 8.62 -8.14 5.07
CA PHE A 118 8.68 -7.49 3.76
C PHE A 118 10.12 -7.16 3.36
N SER A 119 10.92 -6.66 4.30
CA SER A 119 12.33 -6.36 4.10
C SER A 119 13.12 -7.59 3.64
N ASP A 120 12.95 -8.72 4.34
CA ASP A 120 13.67 -9.95 4.06
C ASP A 120 13.25 -10.56 2.71
N VAL A 121 11.94 -10.64 2.46
CA VAL A 121 11.40 -11.16 1.18
C VAL A 121 11.80 -10.30 -0.02
N ILE A 122 11.81 -8.96 0.13
CA ILE A 122 12.26 -8.06 -0.94
C ILE A 122 13.75 -8.24 -1.19
N GLN A 123 14.56 -8.31 -0.14
CA GLN A 123 16.01 -8.49 -0.25
C GLN A 123 16.34 -9.82 -0.92
N ASP A 124 15.76 -10.92 -0.44
CA ASP A 124 15.95 -12.25 -1.05
C ASP A 124 15.49 -12.26 -2.52
N GLY A 125 14.34 -11.65 -2.83
CA GLY A 125 13.88 -11.51 -4.21
C GLY A 125 14.89 -10.81 -5.12
N LEU A 126 15.48 -9.70 -4.68
CA LEU A 126 16.47 -8.93 -5.45
C LEU A 126 17.79 -9.68 -5.61
N MET A 127 18.22 -10.43 -4.60
CA MET A 127 19.48 -11.19 -4.61
C MET A 127 19.31 -12.56 -5.26
N ALA A 128 18.37 -13.35 -4.75
CA ALA A 128 18.23 -14.77 -5.03
C ALA A 128 17.16 -15.10 -6.10
N ARG A 129 16.65 -14.11 -6.84
CA ARG A 129 15.58 -14.18 -7.86
C ARG A 129 14.17 -14.32 -7.31
N ILE A 130 13.99 -14.90 -6.13
CA ILE A 130 12.74 -15.04 -5.43
C ILE A 130 12.91 -14.76 -3.95
N GLY A 131 11.88 -14.19 -3.33
CA GLY A 131 11.69 -14.18 -1.88
C GLY A 131 10.44 -14.99 -1.56
N VAL A 132 10.45 -15.76 -0.50
CA VAL A 132 9.35 -16.65 -0.11
C VAL A 132 8.99 -16.40 1.33
N ALA A 133 7.70 -16.46 1.65
CA ALA A 133 7.23 -16.52 3.03
C ALA A 133 6.23 -17.68 3.20
N LYS A 134 6.21 -18.26 4.38
CA LYS A 134 5.27 -19.27 4.81
C LYS A 134 4.24 -18.65 5.74
N VAL A 135 2.96 -18.87 5.46
CA VAL A 135 1.82 -18.38 6.24
C VAL A 135 1.07 -19.58 6.78
N TYR A 136 1.00 -19.70 8.10
CA TYR A 136 0.35 -20.85 8.70
C TYR A 136 -0.28 -20.48 10.05
N TRP A 137 -1.21 -21.29 10.51
CA TRP A 137 -1.78 -21.18 11.83
C TRP A 137 -0.90 -21.92 12.83
N GLN A 138 -0.59 -21.27 13.94
CA GLN A 138 0.14 -21.87 15.06
C GLN A 138 -0.77 -21.98 16.27
N ASP A 139 -1.04 -23.20 16.71
CA ASP A 139 -1.69 -23.47 17.97
C ASP A 139 -0.69 -23.29 19.11
N LEU A 140 -0.94 -22.33 19.98
CA LEU A 140 -0.10 -22.05 21.13
C LEU A 140 -0.98 -21.86 22.37
N VAL A 141 -0.85 -22.77 23.31
CA VAL A 141 -1.52 -22.71 24.60
C VAL A 141 -0.47 -22.45 25.67
N GLU A 142 -0.60 -21.35 26.39
CA GLU A 142 0.27 -21.00 27.50
C GLU A 142 -0.42 -21.30 28.81
N PRO A 143 0.06 -22.30 29.58
CA PRO A 143 -0.48 -22.61 30.92
C PRO A 143 -0.03 -21.54 31.92
N ILE A 144 -0.98 -20.82 32.49
CA ILE A 144 -0.74 -19.83 33.57
C ILE A 144 -1.28 -20.38 34.85
N GLU A 145 -0.40 -20.59 35.83
CA GLU A 145 -0.80 -21.02 37.19
C GLU A 145 -1.38 -19.82 37.95
N GLN A 146 -2.55 -19.98 38.52
CA GLN A 146 -3.25 -19.01 39.34
C GLN A 146 -3.72 -19.65 40.65
N GLU A 147 -3.56 -18.96 41.79
CA GLU A 147 -4.15 -19.38 43.03
C GLU A 147 -5.61 -18.93 43.08
N PHE A 148 -6.49 -19.88 43.31
CA PHE A 148 -7.93 -19.66 43.47
C PHE A 148 -8.31 -19.84 44.94
N GLU A 149 -8.98 -18.84 45.52
CA GLU A 149 -9.58 -18.92 46.84
C GLU A 149 -11.10 -18.72 46.71
N GLY A 150 -11.86 -19.68 47.15
CA GLY A 150 -13.33 -19.60 47.07
C GLY A 150 -14.03 -20.87 47.53
N THR A 151 -15.33 -20.99 47.20
CA THR A 151 -16.14 -22.17 47.51
C THR A 151 -16.03 -23.24 46.43
N VAL A 152 -16.34 -24.51 46.77
CA VAL A 152 -16.34 -25.63 45.83
C VAL A 152 -17.27 -25.32 44.62
N GLU A 153 -18.42 -24.72 44.86
CA GLU A 153 -19.40 -24.36 43.82
C GLU A 153 -18.84 -23.31 42.86
N SER A 154 -18.05 -22.33 43.37
CA SER A 154 -17.43 -21.34 42.51
C SER A 154 -16.27 -21.91 41.69
N LEU A 155 -15.56 -22.92 42.22
CA LEU A 155 -14.54 -23.67 41.46
C LEU A 155 -15.20 -24.49 40.36
N ASP A 156 -16.32 -25.17 40.64
CA ASP A 156 -17.03 -25.96 39.63
C ASP A 156 -17.57 -25.08 38.47
N VAL A 157 -18.01 -23.86 38.78
CA VAL A 157 -18.42 -22.87 37.73
C VAL A 157 -17.21 -22.47 36.87
N LEU A 158 -16.05 -22.29 37.50
CA LEU A 158 -14.82 -21.93 36.78
C LEU A 158 -14.30 -23.08 35.91
N LEU A 159 -14.44 -24.32 36.37
CA LEU A 159 -14.07 -25.54 35.63
C LEU A 159 -15.08 -25.93 34.55
N ALA A 160 -16.24 -25.31 34.50
CA ALA A 160 -17.19 -25.47 33.41
C ALA A 160 -16.65 -24.85 32.07
N ASP A 161 -15.63 -23.99 32.17
CA ASP A 161 -14.86 -23.53 30.99
C ASP A 161 -13.64 -24.47 30.80
N ASP A 162 -13.57 -25.11 29.63
CA ASP A 162 -12.49 -26.02 29.22
C ASP A 162 -11.08 -25.41 29.28
N ALA A 163 -11.00 -24.08 29.47
CA ALA A 163 -9.73 -23.36 29.61
C ALA A 163 -9.06 -23.55 30.99
N TYR A 164 -9.77 -24.05 31.98
CA TYR A 164 -9.25 -24.20 33.35
C TYR A 164 -9.06 -25.66 33.74
N GLU A 165 -7.90 -25.95 34.30
CA GLU A 165 -7.57 -27.28 34.87
C GLU A 165 -7.09 -27.12 36.32
N VAL A 166 -7.49 -28.04 37.22
CA VAL A 166 -6.99 -28.04 38.61
C VAL A 166 -5.69 -28.82 38.67
N LYS A 167 -4.63 -28.18 39.14
CA LYS A 167 -3.33 -28.79 39.40
C LYS A 167 -3.24 -29.37 40.81
N ASP A 168 -3.69 -28.59 41.81
CA ASP A 168 -3.66 -28.97 43.20
C ASP A 168 -4.88 -28.39 43.93
N LEU A 169 -5.42 -29.17 44.88
CA LEU A 169 -6.63 -28.82 45.63
C LEU A 169 -6.37 -29.02 47.12
N SER A 170 -6.55 -27.97 47.92
CA SER A 170 -6.48 -28.08 49.39
C SER A 170 -7.77 -28.69 49.96
N THR A 171 -7.66 -29.31 51.16
CA THR A 171 -8.85 -29.73 51.89
C THR A 171 -9.68 -28.52 52.34
N PRO A 172 -11.03 -28.55 52.18
CA PRO A 172 -11.88 -27.45 52.61
C PRO A 172 -11.66 -27.09 54.10
N ASN A 173 -11.59 -25.78 54.36
CA ASN A 173 -11.54 -25.31 55.76
C ASN A 173 -12.89 -25.62 56.43
N VAL A 174 -12.84 -26.31 57.60
CA VAL A 174 -14.04 -26.79 58.28
C VAL A 174 -14.92 -25.64 58.79
N ASP A 175 -14.34 -24.47 59.08
CA ASP A 175 -15.05 -23.33 59.65
C ASP A 175 -15.63 -22.37 58.63
N THR A 176 -14.98 -22.18 57.46
CA THR A 176 -15.41 -21.21 56.39
C THR A 176 -15.96 -21.88 55.14
N GLY A 177 -15.71 -23.19 54.95
CA GLY A 177 -16.07 -23.89 53.70
C GLY A 177 -15.24 -23.47 52.49
N GLU A 178 -14.23 -22.63 52.66
CA GLU A 178 -13.35 -22.14 51.59
C GLU A 178 -12.28 -23.14 51.24
N ILE A 179 -11.94 -23.25 49.99
CA ILE A 179 -10.86 -24.04 49.43
C ILE A 179 -9.84 -23.15 48.73
N THR A 180 -8.59 -23.53 48.84
CA THR A 180 -7.51 -22.95 48.03
C THR A 180 -7.13 -23.98 46.98
N ALA A 181 -7.19 -23.61 45.71
CA ALA A 181 -6.80 -24.47 44.62
C ALA A 181 -5.79 -23.77 43.72
N THR A 182 -4.79 -24.51 43.27
CA THR A 182 -3.93 -24.04 42.17
C THR A 182 -4.59 -24.44 40.86
N VAL A 183 -5.06 -23.46 40.12
CA VAL A 183 -5.75 -23.67 38.85
C VAL A 183 -4.81 -23.26 37.70
N ILE A 184 -4.69 -24.10 36.68
CA ILE A 184 -3.97 -23.78 35.47
C ILE A 184 -4.99 -23.19 34.48
N PHE A 185 -4.77 -21.92 34.12
CA PHE A 185 -5.50 -21.27 33.04
C PHE A 185 -4.73 -21.46 31.75
N ASN A 186 -5.27 -22.26 30.85
CA ASN A 186 -4.73 -22.50 29.51
C ASN A 186 -5.08 -21.32 28.59
N LYS A 187 -4.22 -20.29 28.61
CA LYS A 187 -4.44 -19.11 27.76
C LYS A 187 -4.15 -19.46 26.32
N ASP A 188 -5.19 -19.40 25.49
CA ASP A 188 -5.06 -19.55 24.05
C ASP A 188 -4.35 -18.31 23.44
N LYS A 189 -3.15 -18.54 22.89
CA LYS A 189 -2.32 -17.58 22.16
C LYS A 189 -2.17 -17.96 20.71
N SER A 190 -3.01 -18.86 20.22
CA SER A 190 -2.98 -19.30 18.84
C SER A 190 -3.16 -18.12 17.88
N GLN A 191 -2.36 -18.10 16.83
CA GLN A 191 -2.29 -16.97 15.91
C GLN A 191 -1.80 -17.39 14.54
N VAL A 192 -2.05 -16.52 13.55
CA VAL A 192 -1.40 -16.63 12.24
C VAL A 192 0.07 -16.23 12.39
N VAL A 193 0.95 -17.05 11.86
CA VAL A 193 2.40 -16.82 11.81
C VAL A 193 2.83 -16.65 10.36
N ILE A 194 3.69 -15.65 10.13
CA ILE A 194 4.24 -15.32 8.81
C ILE A 194 5.76 -15.35 8.93
N ASP A 195 6.37 -16.42 8.44
CA ASP A 195 7.82 -16.59 8.50
C ASP A 195 8.45 -16.39 7.12
N PRO A 196 9.46 -15.52 6.95
CA PRO A 196 10.26 -15.50 5.75
C PRO A 196 11.05 -16.81 5.64
N VAL A 197 11.06 -17.40 4.45
CA VAL A 197 11.77 -18.65 4.16
C VAL A 197 12.99 -18.34 3.33
N ALA A 198 14.16 -18.77 3.81
CA ALA A 198 15.42 -18.57 3.08
C ALA A 198 15.34 -19.25 1.69
N PRO A 199 15.79 -18.58 0.61
CA PRO A 199 15.67 -19.12 -0.75
C PRO A 199 16.33 -20.48 -0.95
N GLU A 200 17.39 -20.79 -0.20
CA GLU A 200 18.04 -22.10 -0.19
C GLU A 200 17.21 -23.18 0.50
N GLU A 201 16.32 -22.82 1.40
CA GLU A 201 15.43 -23.77 2.08
C GLU A 201 14.19 -24.13 1.27
N PHE A 202 13.85 -23.35 0.24
CA PHE A 202 12.69 -23.57 -0.60
C PHE A 202 13.04 -24.17 -1.95
N ILE A 203 12.70 -25.42 -2.15
CA ILE A 203 12.99 -26.18 -3.38
C ILE A 203 11.71 -26.54 -4.13
N VAL A 204 11.77 -26.46 -5.45
CA VAL A 204 10.63 -26.75 -6.33
C VAL A 204 11.07 -27.62 -7.51
N GLU A 205 10.10 -28.21 -8.21
CA GLU A 205 10.38 -28.96 -9.42
C GLU A 205 11.05 -28.08 -10.50
N PRO A 206 12.01 -28.61 -11.28
CA PRO A 206 12.83 -27.84 -12.22
C PRO A 206 12.06 -27.09 -13.32
N ARG A 207 10.88 -27.56 -13.68
CA ARG A 207 10.03 -27.00 -14.74
C ARG A 207 8.77 -26.33 -14.21
N GLY A 208 8.74 -26.00 -12.93
CA GLY A 208 7.62 -25.31 -12.32
C GLY A 208 7.42 -23.92 -12.91
N VAL A 209 6.16 -23.51 -13.04
CA VAL A 209 5.77 -22.20 -13.56
C VAL A 209 5.12 -21.36 -12.46
N ASP A 210 4.20 -21.96 -11.71
CA ASP A 210 3.44 -21.31 -10.64
C ASP A 210 3.22 -22.30 -9.49
N LEU A 211 3.19 -21.79 -8.25
CA LEU A 211 3.04 -22.62 -7.05
C LEU A 211 1.83 -23.54 -7.10
N HIS A 212 0.70 -23.05 -7.61
CA HIS A 212 -0.52 -23.86 -7.67
C HIS A 212 -0.49 -24.97 -8.74
N SER A 213 0.25 -24.75 -9.82
CA SER A 213 0.36 -25.70 -10.94
C SER A 213 1.45 -26.75 -10.78
N MET A 214 2.39 -26.55 -9.83
CA MET A 214 3.49 -27.47 -9.58
C MET A 214 3.03 -28.76 -8.93
N ASN A 215 3.66 -29.87 -9.34
CA ASN A 215 3.43 -31.19 -8.74
C ASN A 215 4.26 -31.42 -7.48
N PHE A 216 5.37 -30.73 -7.33
CA PHE A 216 6.27 -30.90 -6.20
C PHE A 216 6.89 -29.57 -5.76
N MET A 217 6.85 -29.32 -4.46
CA MET A 217 7.62 -28.29 -3.77
C MET A 217 7.90 -28.73 -2.34
N ALA A 218 8.98 -28.25 -1.74
CA ALA A 218 9.29 -28.58 -0.37
C ALA A 218 10.03 -27.43 0.32
N HIS A 219 9.78 -27.31 1.61
CA HIS A 219 10.55 -26.48 2.56
C HIS A 219 11.45 -27.42 3.35
N ARG A 220 12.76 -27.22 3.23
CA ARG A 220 13.78 -27.94 4.01
C ARG A 220 14.29 -27.05 5.14
N SER A 221 14.23 -27.53 6.37
CA SER A 221 14.69 -26.78 7.53
C SER A 221 15.40 -27.68 8.53
N THR A 222 16.36 -27.16 9.26
CA THR A 222 16.99 -27.87 10.36
C THR A 222 16.19 -27.63 11.65
N ARG A 223 15.78 -28.74 12.31
CA ARG A 223 15.02 -28.70 13.58
C ARG A 223 15.69 -29.57 14.62
N THR A 224 15.53 -29.21 15.88
CA THR A 224 15.97 -30.07 16.98
C THR A 224 14.94 -31.20 17.23
N LEU A 225 15.37 -32.35 17.73
CA LEU A 225 14.45 -33.42 18.12
C LEU A 225 13.45 -32.94 19.18
N SER A 226 13.88 -32.08 20.09
CA SER A 226 13.01 -31.48 21.10
C SER A 226 11.89 -30.65 20.51
N GLU A 227 12.17 -29.86 19.46
CA GLU A 227 11.15 -29.10 18.72
C GLU A 227 10.14 -30.01 18.03
N LEU A 228 10.63 -31.08 17.38
CA LEU A 228 9.75 -32.06 16.71
C LEU A 228 8.81 -32.77 17.70
N ILE A 229 9.31 -33.08 18.91
CA ILE A 229 8.47 -33.64 19.98
C ILE A 229 7.40 -32.64 20.43
N LYS A 230 7.78 -31.36 20.59
CA LYS A 230 6.82 -30.29 20.94
C LYS A 230 5.77 -30.04 19.85
N MET A 231 6.12 -30.28 18.57
CA MET A 231 5.18 -30.24 17.45
C MET A 231 4.22 -31.44 17.41
N GLY A 232 4.37 -32.41 18.34
CA GLY A 232 3.46 -33.55 18.46
C GLY A 232 3.87 -34.81 17.66
N PHE A 233 5.05 -34.84 17.06
CA PHE A 233 5.51 -36.02 16.32
C PHE A 233 5.87 -37.19 17.25
N ASP A 234 5.58 -38.41 16.81
CA ASP A 234 5.81 -39.64 17.61
C ASP A 234 7.32 -39.85 17.91
N LYS A 235 7.63 -39.88 19.21
CA LYS A 235 9.00 -40.08 19.70
C LYS A 235 9.65 -41.34 19.17
N LYS A 236 8.84 -42.45 18.97
CA LYS A 236 9.38 -43.70 18.45
C LYS A 236 9.84 -43.58 16.98
N LYS A 237 9.16 -42.76 16.18
CA LYS A 237 9.60 -42.46 14.81
C LYS A 237 10.86 -41.58 14.82
N LEU A 238 10.97 -40.63 15.75
CA LEU A 238 12.12 -39.76 15.89
C LEU A 238 13.40 -40.49 16.35
N ASP A 239 13.27 -41.47 17.24
CA ASP A 239 14.39 -42.30 17.70
C ASP A 239 15.03 -43.14 16.57
N ASN A 240 14.29 -43.42 15.50
CA ASN A 240 14.77 -44.13 14.33
C ASN A 240 15.54 -43.28 13.31
N ILE A 241 15.61 -41.95 13.52
CA ILE A 241 16.31 -41.05 12.61
C ILE A 241 17.82 -41.12 12.86
N GLY A 242 18.61 -41.49 11.85
CA GLY A 242 20.07 -41.54 11.90
C GLY A 242 20.70 -40.17 12.20
N SER A 243 21.83 -40.15 12.86
CA SER A 243 22.50 -38.92 13.32
C SER A 243 23.04 -38.01 12.19
N PHE A 244 23.20 -38.54 10.97
CA PHE A 244 23.85 -37.86 9.84
C PHE A 244 23.05 -37.84 8.55
N GLU A 245 21.82 -38.34 8.52
CA GLU A 245 21.05 -38.42 7.30
C GLU A 245 20.53 -37.07 6.83
N GLY A 246 20.95 -36.64 5.65
CA GLY A 246 20.42 -35.48 4.92
C GLY A 246 20.95 -34.12 5.29
N LYS A 247 21.74 -33.96 6.37
CA LYS A 247 22.28 -32.65 6.78
C LYS A 247 23.25 -32.05 5.77
N ALA A 248 24.06 -32.90 5.15
CA ALA A 248 25.07 -32.48 4.20
C ALA A 248 24.48 -31.68 3.02
N ASP A 249 23.24 -31.96 2.63
CA ASP A 249 22.63 -31.33 1.47
C ASP A 249 22.34 -29.83 1.67
N LEU A 250 21.99 -29.38 2.88
CA LEU A 250 21.80 -27.97 3.18
C LEU A 250 23.08 -27.30 3.71
N GLU A 251 23.78 -27.97 4.63
CA GLU A 251 24.98 -27.43 5.28
C GLU A 251 26.19 -27.27 4.34
N THR A 252 26.22 -28.00 3.22
CA THR A 252 27.25 -27.87 2.17
C THR A 252 26.80 -27.01 0.98
N ASP A 253 25.56 -26.50 1.01
CA ASP A 253 25.04 -25.63 -0.04
C ASP A 253 25.87 -24.34 -0.12
N PRO A 254 26.40 -23.96 -1.29
CA PRO A 254 27.20 -22.76 -1.46
C PRO A 254 26.52 -21.47 -1.04
N GLU A 255 25.20 -21.32 -1.28
CA GLU A 255 24.41 -20.15 -0.86
C GLU A 255 24.31 -20.07 0.66
N HIS A 256 24.01 -21.19 1.30
CA HIS A 256 23.92 -21.30 2.76
C HIS A 256 25.26 -20.94 3.41
N LEU A 257 26.38 -21.51 2.92
CA LEU A 257 27.73 -21.18 3.38
C LEU A 257 28.09 -19.70 3.19
N ALA A 258 27.67 -19.08 2.09
CA ALA A 258 27.94 -17.68 1.84
C ALA A 258 27.13 -16.76 2.78
N ARG A 259 25.90 -17.12 3.11
CA ARG A 259 25.02 -16.38 4.04
C ARG A 259 25.58 -16.37 5.46
N PHE A 260 26.16 -17.48 5.89
CA PHE A 260 26.79 -17.62 7.21
C PHE A 260 28.31 -17.40 7.22
N GLU A 261 28.86 -16.66 6.23
CA GLU A 261 30.27 -16.33 6.13
C GLU A 261 31.22 -17.55 6.18
N ASN A 262 30.79 -18.66 5.59
CA ASN A 262 31.48 -19.96 5.61
C ASN A 262 31.65 -20.57 7.02
N VAL A 263 30.78 -20.22 7.96
CA VAL A 263 30.68 -20.97 9.24
C VAL A 263 30.06 -22.31 8.92
N GLY A 264 30.90 -23.34 8.69
CA GLY A 264 30.44 -24.69 8.40
C GLY A 264 29.81 -25.37 9.60
N ALA A 265 29.02 -26.38 9.33
CA ALA A 265 28.34 -27.21 10.34
C ALA A 265 29.23 -27.77 11.44
N ASP A 266 30.49 -28.01 11.15
CA ASP A 266 31.47 -28.51 12.12
C ASP A 266 31.72 -27.55 13.28
N MET A 267 31.55 -26.24 13.06
CA MET A 267 31.67 -25.24 14.14
C MET A 267 30.37 -25.10 14.97
N LEU A 268 29.22 -25.42 14.40
CA LEU A 268 27.92 -25.38 15.09
C LEU A 268 27.62 -26.65 15.90
N ASN A 269 28.46 -27.70 15.77
CA ASN A 269 28.27 -28.99 16.41
C ASN A 269 28.84 -29.07 17.85
N VAL A 270 29.16 -27.95 18.47
CA VAL A 270 29.61 -27.90 19.86
C VAL A 270 28.45 -28.28 20.79
N GLY A 271 28.48 -29.49 21.35
CA GLY A 271 27.49 -29.96 22.31
C GLY A 271 26.71 -31.23 21.94
N LYS A 272 26.95 -31.84 20.79
CA LYS A 272 26.21 -33.04 20.30
C LYS A 272 26.43 -34.31 21.19
N ASP A 273 27.49 -34.35 21.97
CA ASP A 273 27.82 -35.55 22.75
C ASP A 273 27.11 -35.62 24.10
N TYR A 274 26.38 -34.58 24.50
CA TYR A 274 25.81 -34.50 25.85
C TYR A 274 24.31 -34.73 25.98
N GLN A 275 23.50 -34.42 24.94
CA GLN A 275 22.06 -34.66 24.95
C GLN A 275 21.49 -34.90 23.53
N ASP A 276 20.96 -36.10 23.32
CA ASP A 276 20.38 -36.51 22.02
C ASP A 276 19.18 -35.63 21.62
N GLN A 277 18.52 -34.98 22.56
CA GLN A 277 17.35 -34.10 22.35
C GLN A 277 17.70 -32.77 21.67
N ILE A 278 18.94 -32.28 21.79
CA ILE A 278 19.44 -31.06 21.17
C ILE A 278 19.96 -31.35 19.75
N ARG A 279 20.05 -32.60 19.38
CA ARG A 279 20.46 -33.03 18.04
C ARG A 279 19.54 -32.43 16.98
N THR A 280 20.13 -31.72 16.00
CA THR A 280 19.44 -31.18 14.85
C THR A 280 19.28 -32.23 13.75
N VAL A 281 18.17 -32.24 13.08
CA VAL A 281 17.87 -33.09 11.92
C VAL A 281 17.32 -32.23 10.78
N LEU A 282 17.61 -32.63 9.54
CA LEU A 282 17.01 -31.95 8.38
C LEU A 282 15.60 -32.51 8.16
N VAL A 283 14.63 -31.61 8.18
CA VAL A 283 13.22 -31.92 7.98
C VAL A 283 12.81 -31.37 6.62
N TYR A 284 12.15 -32.18 5.81
CA TYR A 284 11.47 -31.78 4.59
C TYR A 284 9.98 -31.77 4.84
N GLU A 285 9.36 -30.63 4.64
CA GLU A 285 7.91 -30.46 4.55
C GLU A 285 7.56 -30.33 3.06
N ALA A 286 7.17 -31.44 2.45
CA ALA A 286 6.96 -31.54 1.02
C ALA A 286 5.47 -31.52 0.68
N TYR A 287 5.13 -30.78 -0.35
CA TYR A 287 3.80 -30.72 -0.93
C TYR A 287 3.85 -31.32 -2.31
N MET A 288 3.16 -32.44 -2.52
CA MET A 288 3.18 -33.11 -3.81
C MET A 288 1.83 -33.70 -4.21
N ASN A 289 1.59 -33.73 -5.51
CA ASN A 289 0.42 -34.37 -6.09
C ASN A 289 0.71 -35.85 -6.27
N ILE A 290 -0.05 -36.72 -5.59
CA ILE A 290 0.14 -38.17 -5.62
C ILE A 290 -1.21 -38.90 -5.51
N ASP A 291 -1.35 -40.01 -6.23
CA ASP A 291 -2.51 -40.93 -6.10
C ASP A 291 -2.23 -41.99 -5.02
N MET A 292 -2.57 -41.65 -3.76
CA MET A 292 -2.40 -42.55 -2.62
C MET A 292 -3.34 -43.77 -2.65
N GLU A 293 -4.55 -43.56 -3.21
CA GLU A 293 -5.60 -44.55 -3.18
C GLU A 293 -5.57 -45.54 -4.37
N GLY A 294 -4.82 -45.22 -5.42
CA GLY A 294 -4.77 -46.01 -6.65
C GLY A 294 -6.03 -45.88 -7.49
N LYS A 295 -6.72 -44.74 -7.41
CA LYS A 295 -7.94 -44.44 -8.19
C LYS A 295 -7.65 -43.79 -9.53
N GLY A 296 -6.44 -43.31 -9.77
CA GLY A 296 -6.04 -42.60 -10.98
C GLY A 296 -6.22 -41.06 -10.89
N GLU A 297 -6.62 -40.55 -9.74
CA GLU A 297 -6.73 -39.12 -9.45
C GLU A 297 -5.67 -38.74 -8.42
N ALA A 298 -4.74 -37.89 -8.81
CA ALA A 298 -3.73 -37.37 -7.90
C ALA A 298 -4.32 -36.21 -7.06
N LYS A 299 -4.19 -36.32 -5.75
CA LYS A 299 -4.49 -35.24 -4.80
C LYS A 299 -3.22 -34.70 -4.21
N ARG A 300 -3.30 -33.52 -3.67
CA ARG A 300 -2.15 -32.86 -2.98
C ARG A 300 -2.04 -33.33 -1.54
N TYR A 301 -0.85 -33.76 -1.17
CA TYR A 301 -0.53 -34.19 0.19
C TYR A 301 0.65 -33.36 0.71
N LYS A 302 0.56 -32.98 1.97
CA LYS A 302 1.67 -32.49 2.79
C LYS A 302 2.32 -33.70 3.43
N ILE A 303 3.60 -33.91 3.17
CA ILE A 303 4.36 -35.04 3.70
C ILE A 303 5.55 -34.47 4.46
N THR A 304 5.59 -34.72 5.75
CA THR A 304 6.70 -34.32 6.63
C THR A 304 7.64 -35.50 6.78
N LYS A 305 8.90 -35.31 6.38
CA LYS A 305 9.94 -36.33 6.41
C LYS A 305 11.17 -35.81 7.15
N ALA A 306 11.78 -36.67 7.97
CA ALA A 306 13.09 -36.40 8.57
C ALA A 306 14.01 -37.63 8.35
N GLY A 307 15.17 -37.43 7.74
CA GLY A 307 16.02 -38.54 7.30
C GLY A 307 15.30 -39.50 6.37
N ASN A 308 15.26 -40.78 6.68
CA ASN A 308 14.53 -41.81 5.93
C ASN A 308 13.16 -42.19 6.55
N VAL A 309 12.65 -41.35 7.45
CA VAL A 309 11.40 -41.59 8.17
C VAL A 309 10.36 -40.57 7.79
N ILE A 310 9.16 -41.04 7.40
CA ILE A 310 7.99 -40.18 7.23
C ILE A 310 7.37 -39.98 8.61
N LEU A 311 7.33 -38.71 9.05
CA LEU A 311 6.75 -38.32 10.33
C LEU A 311 5.21 -38.27 10.20
N ASP A 312 4.74 -37.63 9.14
CA ASP A 312 3.32 -37.34 8.93
C ASP A 312 2.94 -37.25 7.46
N ILE A 313 1.66 -37.57 7.13
CA ILE A 313 1.05 -37.45 5.78
C ILE A 313 -0.35 -36.90 5.95
N GLU A 314 -0.61 -35.71 5.46
CA GLU A 314 -1.91 -35.03 5.50
C GLU A 314 -2.38 -34.67 4.09
N GLU A 315 -3.67 -34.84 3.80
CA GLU A 315 -4.27 -34.27 2.57
C GLU A 315 -4.36 -32.76 2.73
N CYS A 316 -3.90 -31.99 1.73
CA CYS A 316 -3.78 -30.56 1.81
C CYS A 316 -4.29 -29.92 0.51
N ASP A 317 -5.36 -29.12 0.61
CA ASP A 317 -5.91 -28.41 -0.55
C ASP A 317 -5.20 -27.08 -0.83
N ASP A 318 -4.65 -26.44 0.19
CA ASP A 318 -4.00 -25.12 0.09
C ASP A 318 -2.51 -25.19 0.42
N LEU A 319 -1.76 -24.27 -0.17
CA LEU A 319 -0.31 -24.15 0.04
C LEU A 319 -0.03 -23.00 1.00
N PRO A 320 0.81 -23.18 2.02
CA PRO A 320 1.12 -22.12 2.97
C PRO A 320 2.11 -21.10 2.43
N PHE A 321 2.60 -21.22 1.22
CA PHE A 321 3.63 -20.36 0.67
C PHE A 321 3.06 -19.22 -0.16
N VAL A 322 3.72 -18.06 -0.04
CA VAL A 322 3.59 -16.91 -0.92
C VAL A 322 4.98 -16.52 -1.41
N HIS A 323 5.09 -16.02 -2.64
CA HIS A 323 6.40 -15.73 -3.22
C HIS A 323 6.42 -14.36 -3.91
N TYR A 324 7.60 -13.77 -3.95
CA TYR A 324 7.90 -12.55 -4.69
C TYR A 324 8.98 -12.81 -5.74
N CYS A 325 8.69 -12.50 -6.99
CA CYS A 325 9.66 -12.50 -8.07
C CYS A 325 9.76 -11.09 -8.66
N PRO A 326 10.85 -10.33 -8.39
CA PRO A 326 11.02 -8.96 -8.86
C PRO A 326 10.99 -8.84 -10.38
N LEU A 327 11.75 -9.69 -11.06
CA LEU A 327 11.95 -9.69 -12.50
C LEU A 327 11.49 -11.02 -13.11
N PRO A 328 10.17 -11.24 -13.26
CA PRO A 328 9.65 -12.50 -13.73
C PRO A 328 10.06 -12.78 -15.18
N ILE A 329 10.35 -14.03 -15.47
CA ILE A 329 10.53 -14.57 -16.82
C ILE A 329 9.27 -15.36 -17.16
N PRO A 330 8.56 -15.03 -18.24
CA PRO A 330 7.35 -15.78 -18.62
C PRO A 330 7.60 -17.28 -18.66
N HIS A 331 6.65 -18.07 -18.15
CA HIS A 331 6.70 -19.53 -18.12
C HIS A 331 7.84 -20.14 -17.28
N SER A 332 8.37 -19.38 -16.30
CA SER A 332 9.38 -19.86 -15.37
C SER A 332 9.10 -19.35 -13.97
N PHE A 333 9.17 -20.21 -12.98
CA PHE A 333 9.01 -19.83 -11.58
C PHE A 333 10.13 -18.90 -11.11
N TYR A 334 11.38 -19.26 -11.44
CA TYR A 334 12.52 -18.41 -11.12
C TYR A 334 12.71 -17.32 -12.17
N GLY A 335 12.61 -16.07 -11.74
CA GLY A 335 12.90 -14.92 -12.58
C GLY A 335 14.40 -14.68 -12.80
N SER A 336 14.76 -13.45 -13.15
CA SER A 336 16.14 -12.99 -13.26
C SER A 336 16.57 -12.31 -11.96
N SER A 337 17.83 -12.55 -11.53
CA SER A 337 18.40 -11.86 -10.38
C SER A 337 18.70 -10.39 -10.74
N PHE A 338 18.27 -9.47 -9.90
CA PHE A 338 18.58 -8.05 -10.03
C PHE A 338 20.08 -7.81 -9.78
N GLY A 339 20.62 -8.39 -8.68
CA GLY A 339 22.04 -8.26 -8.32
C GLY A 339 23.00 -8.81 -9.36
N LYS A 340 22.68 -9.94 -10.00
CA LYS A 340 23.52 -10.55 -11.04
C LYS A 340 23.82 -9.61 -12.21
N ARG A 341 22.84 -8.78 -12.61
CA ARG A 341 23.00 -7.84 -13.73
C ARG A 341 24.05 -6.76 -13.47
N LEU A 342 24.36 -6.49 -12.21
CA LEU A 342 25.28 -5.44 -11.78
C LEU A 342 26.70 -5.92 -11.54
N ILE A 343 26.93 -7.24 -11.52
CA ILE A 343 28.22 -7.85 -11.21
C ILE A 343 29.32 -7.38 -12.18
N ASP A 344 29.04 -7.39 -13.49
CA ASP A 344 30.03 -7.03 -14.50
C ASP A 344 30.39 -5.54 -14.44
N ILE A 345 29.44 -4.68 -14.09
CA ILE A 345 29.66 -3.24 -13.88
C ILE A 345 30.55 -3.03 -12.66
N GLN A 346 30.25 -3.69 -11.53
CA GLN A 346 31.05 -3.63 -10.30
C GLN A 346 32.48 -4.11 -10.54
N ASN A 347 32.67 -5.18 -11.34
CA ASN A 347 34.00 -5.66 -11.75
C ASN A 347 34.75 -4.60 -12.54
N GLY A 348 34.15 -4.04 -13.58
CA GLY A 348 34.74 -3.00 -14.41
C GLY A 348 35.19 -1.79 -13.59
N ARG A 349 34.30 -1.28 -12.73
CA ARG A 349 34.62 -0.15 -11.84
C ARG A 349 35.72 -0.47 -10.84
N SER A 350 35.69 -1.65 -10.23
CA SER A 350 36.70 -2.09 -9.28
C SER A 350 38.09 -2.17 -9.94
N ILE A 351 38.18 -2.75 -11.14
CA ILE A 351 39.45 -2.89 -11.89
C ILE A 351 39.99 -1.51 -12.27
N LEU A 352 39.16 -0.62 -12.84
CA LEU A 352 39.58 0.71 -13.25
C LEU A 352 40.00 1.56 -12.05
N THR A 353 39.25 1.54 -10.98
CA THR A 353 39.59 2.31 -9.77
C THR A 353 40.85 1.80 -9.12
N ARG A 354 41.07 0.47 -9.06
CA ARG A 354 42.35 -0.10 -8.60
C ARG A 354 43.49 0.36 -9.48
N SER A 355 43.34 0.33 -10.81
CA SER A 355 44.35 0.79 -11.75
C SER A 355 44.73 2.26 -11.51
N ILE A 356 43.77 3.13 -11.23
CA ILE A 356 44.02 4.53 -10.88
C ILE A 356 44.78 4.64 -9.55
N LEU A 357 44.34 3.92 -8.53
CA LEU A 357 44.95 3.93 -7.20
C LEU A 357 46.37 3.37 -7.24
N ASP A 358 46.58 2.27 -7.94
CA ASP A 358 47.92 1.63 -8.12
C ASP A 358 48.84 2.55 -8.88
N HIS A 359 48.36 3.20 -9.95
CA HIS A 359 49.15 4.20 -10.68
C HIS A 359 49.52 5.38 -9.76
N ALA A 360 48.62 5.88 -8.93
CA ALA A 360 48.91 6.95 -7.98
C ALA A 360 49.96 6.51 -6.93
N ILE A 361 49.88 5.27 -6.42
CA ILE A 361 50.86 4.71 -5.47
C ILE A 361 52.22 4.62 -6.11
N ILE A 362 52.31 4.06 -7.34
CA ILE A 362 53.59 3.92 -8.04
C ILE A 362 54.14 5.28 -8.47
N SER A 363 53.27 6.23 -8.84
CA SER A 363 53.70 7.59 -9.21
C SER A 363 54.30 8.36 -8.03
N ASN A 364 53.73 8.16 -6.83
CA ASN A 364 54.21 8.80 -5.59
C ASN A 364 55.45 8.08 -5.03
N ASN A 365 55.61 6.76 -5.31
CA ASN A 365 56.74 5.95 -4.89
C ASN A 365 57.39 5.29 -6.12
N PRO A 366 58.13 6.07 -6.94
CA PRO A 366 58.68 5.57 -8.18
C PRO A 366 59.75 4.49 -7.93
N ARG A 367 59.81 3.51 -8.82
CA ARG A 367 60.90 2.55 -8.82
C ARG A 367 62.14 3.22 -9.39
N TYR A 368 63.27 2.87 -8.83
CA TYR A 368 64.56 3.42 -9.26
C TYR A 368 65.39 2.33 -9.95
N VAL A 369 66.03 2.70 -11.05
CA VAL A 369 67.08 1.91 -11.63
C VAL A 369 68.35 2.37 -10.98
N VAL A 370 69.08 1.41 -10.37
CA VAL A 370 70.35 1.67 -9.68
C VAL A 370 71.42 0.95 -10.38
N THR A 371 72.49 1.66 -10.78
CA THR A 371 73.69 1.06 -11.39
C THR A 371 74.40 0.22 -10.31
N LYS A 372 74.91 -0.95 -10.68
CA LYS A 372 75.62 -1.81 -9.77
C LYS A 372 76.81 -1.10 -9.11
N GLY A 373 76.82 -1.04 -7.78
CA GLY A 373 77.85 -0.28 -7.03
C GLY A 373 77.64 1.22 -7.00
N GLY A 374 76.51 1.75 -7.48
CA GLY A 374 76.20 3.17 -7.52
C GLY A 374 75.67 3.76 -6.18
N LEU A 375 75.23 2.92 -5.26
CA LEU A 375 74.80 3.31 -3.92
C LEU A 375 75.84 2.99 -2.87
N VAL A 376 76.07 3.92 -1.96
CA VAL A 376 76.98 3.67 -0.79
C VAL A 376 76.17 2.81 0.24
N ASN A 377 74.95 3.11 0.47
CA ASN A 377 74.10 2.32 1.35
C ASN A 377 72.67 2.14 0.72
N PRO A 378 72.31 0.95 0.27
CA PRO A 378 71.00 0.66 -0.34
C PRO A 378 69.83 0.93 0.59
N ARG A 379 70.01 0.87 1.90
CA ARG A 379 68.95 1.11 2.89
C ARG A 379 68.47 2.57 2.94
N GLU A 380 69.33 3.53 2.51
CA GLU A 380 68.99 4.95 2.43
C GLU A 380 67.93 5.22 1.36
N LEU A 381 67.98 4.53 0.23
CA LEU A 381 67.00 4.59 -0.84
C LEU A 381 65.67 3.94 -0.44
N MET A 382 65.70 2.91 0.41
CA MET A 382 64.50 2.23 0.91
C MET A 382 63.81 3.01 2.03
N ASN A 383 64.50 3.96 2.67
CA ASN A 383 63.98 4.76 3.80
C ASN A 383 63.35 6.04 3.27
N ASN A 384 62.05 6.00 3.01
CA ASN A 384 61.27 7.10 2.41
C ASN A 384 60.94 8.20 3.44
N LYS A 385 61.96 8.76 4.12
CA LYS A 385 61.81 9.90 5.04
C LYS A 385 61.81 11.21 4.27
N VAL A 386 60.86 12.10 4.60
CA VAL A 386 60.83 13.48 4.07
C VAL A 386 62.17 14.15 4.42
N GLY A 387 62.89 14.70 3.45
CA GLY A 387 64.19 15.32 3.64
C GLY A 387 65.36 14.32 3.83
N GLY A 388 65.16 13.03 3.57
CA GLY A 388 66.21 11.99 3.64
C GLY A 388 67.30 12.24 2.58
N ILE A 389 68.55 11.99 2.93
CA ILE A 389 69.73 12.09 2.02
C ILE A 389 70.08 10.68 1.58
N VAL A 390 70.32 10.49 0.28
CA VAL A 390 70.79 9.25 -0.32
C VAL A 390 72.21 9.51 -0.87
N ASN A 391 73.19 8.75 -0.36
CA ASN A 391 74.54 8.88 -0.77
C ASN A 391 74.88 7.97 -2.02
N THR A 392 75.35 8.64 -3.10
CA THR A 392 75.66 7.96 -4.38
C THR A 392 77.10 8.13 -4.70
N THR A 393 77.68 7.13 -5.39
CA THR A 393 79.09 7.15 -5.87
C THR A 393 79.24 7.92 -7.17
N ARG A 394 78.12 8.12 -7.93
CA ARG A 394 78.08 8.88 -9.19
C ARG A 394 76.76 9.66 -9.26
N PRO A 395 76.75 10.84 -9.93
CA PRO A 395 75.51 11.67 -10.02
C PRO A 395 74.38 10.97 -10.76
N ASP A 396 74.68 10.08 -11.72
CA ASP A 396 73.70 9.33 -12.54
C ASP A 396 73.48 7.88 -12.06
N ALA A 397 73.90 7.57 -10.85
CA ALA A 397 73.82 6.22 -10.28
C ALA A 397 72.37 5.77 -9.98
N ILE A 398 71.46 6.73 -9.79
CA ILE A 398 70.00 6.52 -9.50
C ILE A 398 69.25 7.23 -10.57
N GLN A 399 68.38 6.52 -11.26
CA GLN A 399 67.38 7.11 -12.17
C GLN A 399 66.00 6.61 -11.84
N PRO A 400 64.99 7.48 -11.75
CA PRO A 400 63.62 7.03 -11.60
C PRO A 400 63.20 6.28 -12.87
N LEU A 401 62.57 5.13 -12.73
CA LEU A 401 62.00 4.41 -13.86
C LEU A 401 60.90 5.26 -14.49
N PRO A 402 60.99 5.66 -15.77
CA PRO A 402 60.00 6.49 -16.41
C PRO A 402 58.65 5.78 -16.40
N GLN A 403 57.63 6.44 -15.89
CA GLN A 403 56.29 5.93 -15.82
C GLN A 403 55.40 6.66 -16.82
N ALA A 404 54.61 5.91 -17.60
CA ALA A 404 53.65 6.51 -18.50
C ALA A 404 52.54 7.23 -17.68
N ALA A 405 52.14 8.41 -18.14
CA ALA A 405 51.01 9.11 -17.52
C ALA A 405 49.71 8.28 -17.63
N LEU A 406 48.87 8.36 -16.63
CA LEU A 406 47.55 7.72 -16.69
C LEU A 406 46.78 8.27 -17.89
N ASN A 407 46.21 7.37 -18.71
CA ASN A 407 45.42 7.79 -19.86
C ASN A 407 44.09 8.45 -19.38
N PRO A 408 43.81 9.71 -19.77
CA PRO A 408 42.55 10.40 -19.38
C PRO A 408 41.29 9.66 -19.78
N PHE A 409 41.34 8.76 -20.78
CA PHE A 409 40.21 7.93 -21.21
C PHE A 409 39.65 7.04 -20.10
N VAL A 410 40.47 6.69 -19.10
CA VAL A 410 40.03 5.89 -17.93
C VAL A 410 38.88 6.59 -17.17
N PHE A 411 38.95 7.91 -17.02
CA PHE A 411 37.88 8.68 -16.35
C PHE A 411 36.60 8.74 -17.17
N GLN A 412 36.69 8.81 -18.50
CA GLN A 412 35.53 8.75 -19.39
C GLN A 412 34.88 7.36 -19.32
N THR A 413 35.68 6.29 -19.25
CA THR A 413 35.17 4.93 -19.09
C THR A 413 34.44 4.75 -17.74
N LEU A 414 34.94 5.36 -16.64
CA LEU A 414 34.23 5.34 -15.36
C LEU A 414 32.88 6.04 -15.43
N ASN A 415 32.77 7.19 -16.11
CA ASN A 415 31.51 7.86 -16.32
C ASN A 415 30.53 7.02 -17.17
N LEU A 416 31.02 6.33 -18.20
CA LEU A 416 30.21 5.40 -18.99
C LEU A 416 29.66 4.25 -18.12
N LEU A 417 30.48 3.69 -17.22
CA LEU A 417 30.03 2.66 -16.28
C LEU A 417 29.04 3.19 -15.25
N ASP A 418 29.12 4.48 -14.89
CA ASP A 418 28.12 5.13 -14.03
C ASP A 418 26.76 5.24 -14.75
N GLU A 419 26.75 5.65 -16.02
CA GLU A 419 25.56 5.70 -16.87
C GLU A 419 24.96 4.30 -17.06
N GLU A 420 25.79 3.30 -17.37
CA GLU A 420 25.35 1.90 -17.51
C GLU A 420 24.76 1.34 -16.21
N LEU A 421 25.30 1.75 -15.04
CA LEU A 421 24.75 1.38 -13.73
C LEU A 421 23.34 1.95 -13.53
N GLU A 422 23.16 3.23 -13.87
CA GLU A 422 21.84 3.88 -13.78
C GLU A 422 20.85 3.21 -14.75
N ASP A 423 21.25 2.94 -15.97
CA ASP A 423 20.42 2.30 -17.00
C ASP A 423 20.04 0.86 -16.63
N THR A 424 20.98 0.09 -16.09
CA THR A 424 20.76 -1.31 -15.74
C THR A 424 19.93 -1.46 -14.46
N SER A 425 20.24 -0.67 -13.42
CA SER A 425 19.52 -0.72 -12.14
C SER A 425 18.16 -0.04 -12.20
N GLY A 426 17.99 0.96 -13.06
CA GLY A 426 16.83 1.84 -13.05
C GLY A 426 16.77 2.78 -11.84
N ILE A 427 17.91 2.96 -11.17
CA ILE A 427 18.07 3.84 -10.01
C ILE A 427 18.93 5.02 -10.46
N SER A 428 18.29 6.17 -10.69
CA SER A 428 18.99 7.39 -11.07
C SER A 428 19.51 8.14 -9.85
N ARG A 429 20.59 8.89 -10.02
CA ARG A 429 21.11 9.81 -9.01
C ARG A 429 20.07 10.86 -8.59
N LEU A 430 19.13 11.18 -9.50
CA LEU A 430 18.01 12.08 -9.22
C LEU A 430 17.04 11.47 -8.21
N SER A 431 16.71 10.18 -8.34
CA SER A 431 15.81 9.48 -7.41
C SER A 431 16.40 9.33 -6.00
N GLN A 432 17.74 9.35 -5.90
CA GLN A 432 18.47 9.30 -4.63
C GLN A 432 18.74 10.68 -4.02
N GLY A 433 18.29 11.76 -4.65
CA GLY A 433 18.55 13.12 -4.19
C GLY A 433 20.02 13.59 -4.38
N LEU A 434 20.83 12.84 -5.11
CA LEU A 434 22.29 13.08 -5.26
C LEU A 434 22.64 13.96 -6.46
N ASN A 435 21.68 14.28 -7.32
CA ASN A 435 21.93 15.10 -8.52
C ASN A 435 21.81 16.59 -8.22
N LYS A 436 22.96 17.26 -8.03
CA LYS A 436 23.04 18.70 -7.78
C LYS A 436 22.60 19.55 -8.98
N ASP A 437 22.75 19.05 -10.19
CA ASP A 437 22.44 19.78 -11.42
C ASP A 437 20.93 19.86 -11.68
N ALA A 438 20.16 18.87 -11.22
CA ALA A 438 18.70 18.88 -11.29
C ALA A 438 18.06 19.97 -10.41
N VAL A 439 18.75 20.38 -9.33
CA VAL A 439 18.31 21.39 -8.36
C VAL A 439 18.82 22.79 -8.75
N SER A 440 19.34 22.97 -9.96
CA SER A 440 19.82 24.26 -10.42
C SER A 440 18.66 25.28 -10.48
N LYS A 441 18.98 26.56 -10.27
CA LYS A 441 18.00 27.69 -10.27
C LYS A 441 17.21 27.83 -11.59
N GLN A 442 17.58 27.10 -12.63
CA GLN A 442 16.93 27.13 -13.95
C GLN A 442 15.78 26.13 -14.09
N ASN A 443 15.69 25.11 -13.23
CA ASN A 443 14.63 24.10 -13.31
C ASN A 443 13.46 24.47 -12.39
N SER A 444 12.24 24.45 -12.93
CA SER A 444 11.05 24.62 -12.09
C SER A 444 10.82 23.41 -11.18
N ALA A 445 10.29 23.62 -9.98
CA ALA A 445 9.98 22.54 -9.05
C ALA A 445 9.10 21.46 -9.70
N ALA A 446 8.13 21.85 -10.53
CA ALA A 446 7.26 20.94 -11.26
C ALA A 446 8.02 20.07 -12.27
N MET A 447 9.06 20.59 -12.94
CA MET A 447 9.89 19.84 -13.88
C MET A 447 10.75 18.81 -13.15
N VAL A 448 11.36 19.19 -12.04
CA VAL A 448 12.16 18.27 -11.20
C VAL A 448 11.29 17.13 -10.67
N GLU A 449 10.09 17.44 -10.21
CA GLU A 449 9.11 16.47 -9.74
C GLU A 449 8.65 15.51 -10.86
N GLN A 450 8.40 16.01 -12.06
CA GLN A 450 8.05 15.18 -13.21
C GLN A 450 9.19 14.25 -13.62
N LEU A 451 10.43 14.73 -13.63
CA LEU A 451 11.61 13.90 -13.91
C LEU A 451 11.81 12.83 -12.83
N ALA A 452 11.66 13.16 -11.56
CA ALA A 452 11.71 12.19 -10.46
C ALA A 452 10.63 11.10 -10.63
N THR A 453 9.41 11.48 -10.98
CA THR A 453 8.31 10.53 -11.22
C THR A 453 8.61 9.59 -12.40
N LEU A 454 9.21 10.09 -13.49
CA LEU A 454 9.60 9.28 -14.65
C LEU A 454 10.76 8.33 -14.32
N SER A 455 11.74 8.78 -13.52
CA SER A 455 12.87 7.94 -13.10
C SER A 455 12.46 6.75 -12.24
N MET A 456 11.29 6.82 -11.58
CA MET A 456 10.77 5.75 -10.71
C MET A 456 9.92 4.69 -11.45
N GLN A 457 9.78 4.75 -12.78
CA GLN A 457 8.87 3.84 -13.49
C GLN A 457 9.22 2.35 -13.33
N ARG A 458 10.53 2.00 -13.34
CA ARG A 458 10.96 0.61 -13.13
C ARG A 458 10.66 0.14 -11.70
N GLN A 459 10.87 1.00 -10.71
CA GLN A 459 10.54 0.72 -9.31
C GLN A 459 9.03 0.45 -9.14
N LYS A 460 8.19 1.19 -9.87
CA LYS A 460 6.73 0.96 -9.90
C LYS A 460 6.34 -0.42 -10.41
N ILE A 461 7.06 -0.94 -11.40
CA ILE A 461 6.81 -2.30 -11.93
C ILE A 461 7.17 -3.34 -10.87
N LEU A 462 8.33 -3.22 -10.20
CA LEU A 462 8.73 -4.12 -9.14
C LEU A 462 7.75 -4.08 -7.97
N ALA A 463 7.29 -2.88 -7.59
CA ALA A 463 6.29 -2.70 -6.56
C ALA A 463 4.94 -3.35 -6.92
N ARG A 464 4.49 -3.23 -8.19
CA ARG A 464 3.28 -3.93 -8.66
C ARG A 464 3.43 -5.44 -8.61
N ASN A 465 4.60 -5.96 -8.99
CA ASN A 465 4.88 -7.39 -8.89
C ASN A 465 4.83 -7.85 -7.43
N PHE A 466 5.39 -7.06 -6.50
CA PHE A 466 5.33 -7.36 -5.06
C PHE A 466 3.88 -7.33 -4.55
N ALA A 467 3.11 -6.31 -4.91
CA ALA A 467 1.71 -6.19 -4.53
C ALA A 467 0.86 -7.38 -4.98
N ASN A 468 0.99 -7.79 -6.24
CA ASN A 468 0.12 -8.79 -6.82
C ASN A 468 0.53 -10.23 -6.48
N HIS A 469 1.84 -10.52 -6.42
CA HIS A 469 2.34 -11.87 -6.24
C HIS A 469 2.61 -12.21 -4.77
N PHE A 470 2.88 -11.20 -3.93
CA PHE A 470 3.20 -11.42 -2.51
C PHE A 470 2.16 -10.83 -1.57
N VAL A 471 1.95 -9.51 -1.59
CA VAL A 471 1.10 -8.82 -0.60
C VAL A 471 -0.34 -9.32 -0.66
N ARG A 472 -0.94 -9.31 -1.85
CA ARG A 472 -2.32 -9.76 -2.03
C ARG A 472 -2.54 -11.20 -1.58
N PRO A 473 -1.78 -12.20 -2.07
CA PRO A 473 -1.96 -13.59 -1.61
C PRO A 473 -1.65 -13.79 -0.12
N LEU A 474 -0.72 -13.01 0.46
CA LEU A 474 -0.41 -13.04 1.88
C LEU A 474 -1.64 -12.67 2.72
N PHE A 475 -2.28 -11.54 2.40
CA PHE A 475 -3.46 -11.06 3.12
C PHE A 475 -4.67 -11.99 2.91
N GLU A 476 -4.87 -12.52 1.70
CA GLU A 476 -5.93 -13.48 1.41
C GLU A 476 -5.76 -14.80 2.21
N LYS A 477 -4.51 -15.29 2.33
CA LYS A 477 -4.21 -16.49 3.15
C LYS A 477 -4.36 -16.22 4.65
N ALA A 478 -3.86 -15.09 5.14
CA ALA A 478 -4.03 -14.72 6.54
C ALA A 478 -5.53 -14.59 6.90
N TYR A 479 -6.31 -13.97 6.02
CA TYR A 479 -7.77 -13.88 6.18
C TYR A 479 -8.42 -15.27 6.28
N LYS A 480 -8.09 -16.17 5.33
CA LYS A 480 -8.66 -17.51 5.28
C LYS A 480 -8.33 -18.30 6.56
N LEU A 481 -7.07 -18.28 7.00
CA LEU A 481 -6.63 -18.95 8.23
C LEU A 481 -7.35 -18.44 9.47
N ILE A 482 -7.61 -17.14 9.55
CA ILE A 482 -8.34 -16.54 10.68
C ILE A 482 -9.81 -16.99 10.66
N VAL A 483 -10.46 -16.97 9.50
CA VAL A 483 -11.86 -17.42 9.39
C VAL A 483 -12.01 -18.91 9.75
N GLU A 484 -11.05 -19.74 9.35
CA GLU A 484 -11.06 -21.19 9.60
C GLU A 484 -10.79 -21.55 11.07
N ASN A 485 -9.85 -20.85 11.73
CA ASN A 485 -9.33 -21.28 13.02
C ASN A 485 -9.77 -20.38 14.20
N GLU A 486 -10.06 -19.11 13.99
CA GLU A 486 -10.39 -18.19 15.05
C GLU A 486 -11.88 -18.25 15.43
N SER A 487 -12.19 -18.86 16.56
CA SER A 487 -13.57 -19.11 16.98
C SER A 487 -14.13 -18.08 17.95
N ARG A 488 -13.28 -17.25 18.59
CA ARG A 488 -13.66 -16.31 19.66
C ARG A 488 -13.66 -14.87 19.14
N ALA A 489 -14.67 -14.11 19.53
CA ALA A 489 -14.67 -12.67 19.32
C ALA A 489 -13.55 -12.02 20.14
N LYS A 490 -12.79 -11.13 19.55
CA LYS A 490 -11.69 -10.38 20.18
C LYS A 490 -11.98 -8.89 20.12
N ILE A 491 -11.57 -8.17 21.16
CA ILE A 491 -11.59 -6.72 21.16
C ILE A 491 -10.15 -6.26 21.02
N ILE A 492 -9.86 -5.54 19.96
CA ILE A 492 -8.53 -5.04 19.67
C ILE A 492 -8.52 -3.51 19.59
N ASP A 493 -7.42 -2.91 20.00
CA ASP A 493 -7.17 -1.49 19.82
C ASP A 493 -6.43 -1.28 18.51
N VAL A 494 -7.12 -0.65 17.54
CA VAL A 494 -6.53 -0.23 16.29
C VAL A 494 -6.48 1.29 16.26
N ALA A 495 -5.28 1.85 16.46
CA ALA A 495 -5.02 3.29 16.42
C ALA A 495 -5.91 4.13 17.38
N GLY A 496 -6.19 3.61 18.58
CA GLY A 496 -7.02 4.28 19.59
C GLY A 496 -8.52 3.99 19.49
N ASN A 497 -8.93 3.17 18.53
CA ASN A 497 -10.32 2.72 18.42
C ASN A 497 -10.42 1.25 18.84
N TRP A 498 -11.26 0.96 19.81
CA TRP A 498 -11.57 -0.39 20.22
C TRP A 498 -12.57 -1.01 19.24
N ILE A 499 -12.16 -2.05 18.54
CA ILE A 499 -12.97 -2.73 17.53
C ILE A 499 -13.25 -4.14 18.02
N GLU A 500 -14.53 -4.51 18.04
CA GLU A 500 -14.93 -5.89 18.25
C GLU A 500 -14.82 -6.65 16.92
N VAL A 501 -13.98 -7.67 16.91
CA VAL A 501 -13.74 -8.54 15.77
C VAL A 501 -14.38 -9.89 16.03
N ASN A 502 -15.31 -10.30 15.19
CA ASN A 502 -15.93 -11.61 15.25
C ASN A 502 -15.76 -12.33 13.90
N PRO A 503 -14.70 -13.13 13.72
CA PRO A 503 -14.40 -13.80 12.45
C PRO A 503 -15.49 -14.76 11.99
N LYS A 504 -16.29 -15.34 12.89
CA LYS A 504 -17.41 -16.24 12.55
C LYS A 504 -18.51 -15.61 11.69
N THR A 505 -18.61 -14.27 11.74
CA THR A 505 -19.59 -13.53 10.94
C THR A 505 -19.06 -13.18 9.55
N TRP A 506 -17.81 -13.50 9.28
CA TRP A 506 -17.15 -13.15 8.03
C TRP A 506 -17.46 -14.17 6.93
N VAL A 507 -17.41 -13.71 5.68
CA VAL A 507 -17.54 -14.58 4.51
C VAL A 507 -16.28 -15.45 4.38
N GLU A 508 -16.44 -16.71 3.99
CA GLU A 508 -15.38 -17.70 3.91
C GLU A 508 -14.17 -17.26 3.08
N SER A 509 -14.37 -16.51 2.03
CA SER A 509 -13.28 -15.97 1.21
C SER A 509 -13.56 -14.55 0.72
N ARG A 510 -12.54 -13.70 0.71
CA ARG A 510 -12.60 -12.31 0.21
C ARG A 510 -11.43 -12.02 -0.69
N ASN A 511 -11.68 -11.24 -1.73
CA ASN A 511 -10.62 -10.70 -2.58
C ASN A 511 -9.98 -9.48 -1.92
N ALA A 512 -8.66 -9.50 -1.82
CA ALA A 512 -7.87 -8.37 -1.35
C ALA A 512 -7.56 -7.42 -2.52
N PHE A 513 -7.72 -6.12 -2.28
CA PHE A 513 -7.30 -5.06 -3.17
C PHE A 513 -6.11 -4.33 -2.55
N VAL A 514 -5.02 -4.23 -3.31
CA VAL A 514 -3.80 -3.52 -2.86
C VAL A 514 -3.80 -2.13 -3.49
N ASP A 515 -3.87 -1.11 -2.64
CA ASP A 515 -3.82 0.28 -3.06
C ASP A 515 -2.37 0.76 -3.12
N LEU A 516 -1.86 0.99 -4.32
CA LEU A 516 -0.47 1.36 -4.57
C LEU A 516 -0.36 2.84 -4.92
N HIS A 517 0.14 3.63 -3.99
CA HIS A 517 0.52 5.02 -4.22
C HIS A 517 2.01 5.09 -4.62
N LEU A 518 2.29 5.02 -5.91
CA LEU A 518 3.64 4.86 -6.46
C LEU A 518 4.29 6.17 -6.97
N GLY A 519 3.75 7.34 -6.61
CA GLY A 519 4.27 8.64 -7.03
C GLY A 519 4.95 9.41 -5.91
N TYR A 520 6.09 10.07 -6.18
CA TYR A 520 6.66 11.06 -5.26
C TYR A 520 5.67 12.20 -5.06
N GLY A 521 5.31 12.50 -3.81
CA GLY A 521 4.31 13.54 -3.50
C GLY A 521 2.89 13.26 -4.04
N GLU A 522 2.56 12.01 -4.44
CA GLU A 522 1.24 11.67 -4.98
C GLU A 522 0.13 11.91 -3.95
N ASN A 523 0.40 11.60 -2.70
CA ASN A 523 -0.53 11.87 -1.60
C ASN A 523 -0.75 13.37 -1.36
N ASP A 524 0.31 14.17 -1.44
CA ASP A 524 0.23 15.62 -1.30
C ASP A 524 -0.57 16.22 -2.46
N ARG A 525 -0.37 15.72 -3.68
CA ARG A 525 -1.16 16.11 -4.87
C ARG A 525 -2.62 15.70 -4.75
N GLU A 526 -2.90 14.49 -4.26
CA GLU A 526 -4.27 14.06 -4.01
C GLU A 526 -4.92 14.88 -2.91
N ALA A 527 -4.22 15.14 -1.82
CA ALA A 527 -4.69 16.03 -0.76
C ALA A 527 -4.97 17.44 -1.29
N GLN A 528 -4.09 17.99 -2.14
CA GLN A 528 -4.32 19.28 -2.80
C GLN A 528 -5.50 19.27 -3.77
N LYS A 529 -5.67 18.20 -4.57
CA LYS A 529 -6.86 18.03 -5.44
C LYS A 529 -8.14 17.96 -4.63
N LEU A 530 -8.15 17.18 -3.54
CA LEU A 530 -9.29 17.07 -2.64
C LEU A 530 -9.58 18.39 -1.94
N LEU A 531 -8.55 19.14 -1.54
CA LEU A 531 -8.69 20.47 -0.96
C LEU A 531 -9.29 21.46 -1.97
N GLY A 532 -8.81 21.43 -3.22
CA GLY A 532 -9.38 22.22 -4.31
C GLY A 532 -10.85 21.87 -4.59
N LEU A 533 -11.18 20.57 -4.58
CA LEU A 533 -12.55 20.10 -4.71
C LEU A 533 -13.43 20.54 -3.53
N HIS A 534 -12.91 20.47 -2.30
CA HIS A 534 -13.57 20.97 -1.11
C HIS A 534 -13.90 22.46 -1.21
N GLN A 535 -12.96 23.28 -1.66
CA GLN A 535 -13.15 24.70 -1.86
C GLN A 535 -14.24 24.98 -2.91
N LEU A 536 -14.18 24.27 -4.05
CA LEU A 536 -15.15 24.41 -5.12
C LEU A 536 -16.56 24.03 -4.66
N MET A 537 -16.74 22.89 -3.97
CA MET A 537 -18.01 22.43 -3.43
C MET A 537 -18.55 23.35 -2.32
N SER A 538 -17.66 24.04 -1.60
CA SER A 538 -18.05 24.98 -0.54
C SER A 538 -18.46 26.34 -1.09
N GLN A 539 -18.00 26.75 -2.26
CA GLN A 539 -18.26 28.07 -2.85
C GLN A 539 -19.47 28.06 -3.80
N ASP A 540 -19.80 26.95 -4.42
CA ASP A 540 -20.91 26.85 -5.38
C ASP A 540 -22.24 26.60 -4.65
N MET A 541 -23.17 27.56 -4.75
CA MET A 541 -24.49 27.46 -4.12
C MET A 541 -25.31 26.24 -4.57
N GLY A 542 -25.14 25.79 -5.84
CA GLY A 542 -25.83 24.61 -6.37
C GLY A 542 -25.30 23.29 -5.78
N LEU A 543 -23.99 23.21 -5.57
CA LEU A 543 -23.33 22.03 -5.00
C LEU A 543 -23.43 21.98 -3.47
N GLN A 544 -23.60 23.13 -2.82
CA GLN A 544 -23.70 23.23 -1.35
C GLN A 544 -24.85 22.42 -0.78
N ALA A 545 -25.98 22.32 -1.49
CA ALA A 545 -27.12 21.51 -1.07
C ALA A 545 -26.85 20.00 -1.10
N MET A 546 -25.95 19.55 -1.98
CA MET A 546 -25.53 18.14 -2.10
C MET A 546 -24.34 17.81 -1.17
N TYR A 547 -23.60 18.82 -0.72
CA TYR A 547 -22.42 18.68 0.10
C TYR A 547 -22.75 18.72 1.60
N THR A 548 -23.30 17.60 2.09
CA THR A 548 -23.76 17.44 3.47
C THR A 548 -22.61 17.53 4.49
N PRO A 549 -22.88 17.82 5.78
CA PRO A 549 -21.85 17.78 6.82
C PRO A 549 -21.11 16.46 6.89
N GLN A 550 -21.78 15.33 6.62
CA GLN A 550 -21.18 14.01 6.57
C GLN A 550 -20.17 13.88 5.42
N ASN A 551 -20.51 14.39 4.24
CA ASN A 551 -19.60 14.40 3.08
C ASN A 551 -18.39 15.29 3.33
N ARG A 552 -18.56 16.44 4.02
CA ARG A 552 -17.46 17.33 4.44
C ARG A 552 -16.51 16.62 5.40
N TYR A 553 -17.07 15.94 6.40
CA TYR A 553 -16.29 15.17 7.36
C TYR A 553 -15.50 14.07 6.67
N SER A 554 -16.14 13.26 5.83
CA SER A 554 -15.48 12.19 5.07
C SER A 554 -14.35 12.71 4.19
N MET A 555 -14.56 13.82 3.48
CA MET A 555 -13.54 14.43 2.64
C MET A 555 -12.38 15.01 3.47
N MET A 556 -12.65 15.73 4.56
CA MET A 556 -11.61 16.25 5.45
C MET A 556 -10.83 15.13 6.14
N LYS A 557 -11.51 14.07 6.55
CA LYS A 557 -10.87 12.85 7.07
C LYS A 557 -9.88 12.29 6.06
N THR A 558 -10.30 12.11 4.81
CA THR A 558 -9.43 11.62 3.73
C THR A 558 -8.25 12.55 3.47
N ILE A 559 -8.44 13.88 3.50
CA ILE A 559 -7.36 14.86 3.34
C ILE A 559 -6.33 14.74 4.47
N LEU A 560 -6.79 14.63 5.73
CA LEU A 560 -5.90 14.48 6.89
C LEU A 560 -5.13 13.16 6.85
N GLU A 561 -5.80 12.06 6.52
CA GLU A 561 -5.17 10.75 6.34
C GLU A 561 -4.11 10.76 5.22
N LYS A 562 -4.40 11.40 4.08
CA LYS A 562 -3.44 11.57 2.97
C LYS A 562 -2.23 12.43 3.37
N ASN A 563 -2.39 13.40 4.27
CA ASN A 563 -1.29 14.19 4.85
C ASN A 563 -0.54 13.46 5.98
N GLY A 564 -0.85 12.19 6.26
CA GLY A 564 -0.14 11.36 7.24
C GLY A 564 -0.61 11.52 8.68
N ILE A 565 -1.72 12.21 8.93
CA ILE A 565 -2.31 12.37 10.26
C ILE A 565 -3.16 11.13 10.58
N LYS A 566 -2.69 10.31 11.53
CA LYS A 566 -3.36 9.04 11.89
C LYS A 566 -4.57 9.25 12.79
N ASN A 567 -4.52 10.23 13.66
CA ASN A 567 -5.54 10.47 14.68
C ASN A 567 -6.48 11.60 14.23
N VAL A 568 -7.38 11.29 13.30
CA VAL A 568 -8.29 12.28 12.71
C VAL A 568 -9.30 12.79 13.73
N ALA A 569 -9.67 11.95 14.73
CA ALA A 569 -10.61 12.29 15.77
C ALA A 569 -10.17 13.49 16.64
N ASP A 570 -8.86 13.73 16.76
CA ASP A 570 -8.31 14.86 17.50
C ASP A 570 -8.52 16.22 16.80
N PHE A 571 -8.75 16.19 15.48
CA PHE A 571 -8.87 17.39 14.64
C PHE A 571 -10.31 17.68 14.22
N ILE A 572 -11.11 16.64 13.94
CA ILE A 572 -12.48 16.78 13.45
C ILE A 572 -13.38 15.73 14.12
N THR A 573 -14.53 16.18 14.61
CA THR A 573 -15.55 15.32 15.24
C THR A 573 -16.55 14.85 14.18
N ASP A 574 -16.97 13.58 14.25
CA ASP A 574 -17.99 13.03 13.35
C ASP A 574 -19.33 13.77 13.55
N PRO A 575 -19.91 14.31 12.48
CA PRO A 575 -21.21 14.99 12.56
C PRO A 575 -22.35 14.12 13.10
N SER A 576 -22.25 12.79 12.99
CA SER A 576 -23.26 11.84 13.51
C SER A 576 -23.26 11.76 15.03
N THR A 577 -22.14 12.09 15.69
CA THR A 577 -22.02 12.11 17.16
C THR A 577 -22.39 13.45 17.78
N LEU A 578 -22.53 14.51 16.96
CA LEU A 578 -22.93 15.81 17.44
C LEU A 578 -24.45 15.89 17.63
N PRO A 579 -24.93 16.48 18.72
CA PRO A 579 -26.38 16.77 18.86
C PRO A 579 -26.82 17.65 17.67
N PRO A 580 -28.06 17.48 17.17
CA PRO A 580 -28.57 18.25 16.04
C PRO A 580 -28.29 19.74 16.28
N PRO A 581 -27.80 20.50 15.30
CA PRO A 581 -27.42 21.88 15.49
C PRO A 581 -28.65 22.66 15.99
N GLN A 582 -28.58 23.19 17.21
CA GLN A 582 -29.59 24.13 17.69
C GLN A 582 -29.56 25.32 16.72
N PRO A 583 -30.68 25.68 16.12
CA PRO A 583 -30.70 26.75 15.14
C PRO A 583 -30.23 28.03 15.80
N ASN A 584 -29.16 28.57 15.24
CA ASN A 584 -28.43 29.72 15.75
C ASN A 584 -29.43 30.89 15.89
N PRO A 585 -29.63 31.51 17.07
CA PRO A 585 -30.60 32.59 17.28
C PRO A 585 -30.46 33.73 16.26
N GLN A 586 -29.23 33.98 15.78
CA GLN A 586 -28.97 34.95 14.72
C GLN A 586 -29.48 34.52 13.33
N GLN A 587 -29.40 33.24 12.99
CA GLN A 587 -29.99 32.73 11.74
C GLN A 587 -31.53 32.69 11.79
N GLN A 588 -32.10 32.37 12.92
CA GLN A 588 -33.57 32.48 13.11
C GLN A 588 -34.02 33.94 12.99
N LEU A 589 -33.28 34.89 13.58
CA LEU A 589 -33.56 36.30 13.45
C LEU A 589 -33.40 36.80 12.01
N GLN A 590 -32.41 36.36 11.29
CA GLN A 590 -32.23 36.67 9.86
C GLN A 590 -33.32 36.06 8.98
N GLN A 591 -33.68 34.79 9.21
CA GLN A 591 -34.82 34.17 8.52
C GLN A 591 -36.13 34.84 8.84
N GLN A 592 -36.40 35.20 10.11
CA GLN A 592 -37.56 35.98 10.48
C GLN A 592 -37.58 37.40 9.87
N MET A 593 -36.41 38.05 9.75
CA MET A 593 -36.30 39.33 9.04
C MET A 593 -36.53 39.19 7.55
N GLN A 594 -36.02 38.13 6.91
CA GLN A 594 -36.26 37.85 5.49
C GLN A 594 -37.74 37.50 5.23
N ILE A 595 -38.37 36.71 6.08
CA ILE A 595 -39.80 36.39 5.98
C ILE A 595 -40.64 37.68 6.18
N LYS A 596 -40.31 38.50 7.17
CA LYS A 596 -40.95 39.81 7.36
C LYS A 596 -40.73 40.79 6.22
N ALA A 597 -39.55 40.78 5.62
CA ALA A 597 -39.24 41.60 4.44
C ALA A 597 -40.04 41.15 3.22
N MET A 598 -40.20 39.83 2.99
CA MET A 598 -41.06 39.29 1.96
C MET A 598 -42.55 39.63 2.23
N GLU A 599 -43.03 39.46 3.46
CA GLU A 599 -44.38 39.85 3.84
C GLU A 599 -44.65 41.34 3.67
N LEU A 600 -43.69 42.22 3.98
CA LEU A 600 -43.75 43.63 3.71
C LEU A 600 -43.76 43.97 2.21
N GLN A 601 -43.01 43.23 1.42
CA GLN A 601 -42.94 43.39 -0.03
C GLN A 601 -44.27 42.92 -0.68
N GLU A 602 -44.84 41.79 -0.21
CA GLU A 602 -46.15 41.34 -0.65
C GLU A 602 -47.28 42.31 -0.24
N ARG A 603 -47.20 42.88 0.98
CA ARG A 603 -48.14 43.96 1.38
C ARG A 603 -47.97 45.23 0.54
N GLN A 604 -46.76 45.61 0.20
CA GLN A 604 -46.50 46.75 -0.68
C GLN A 604 -46.99 46.52 -2.09
N THR A 605 -46.83 45.32 -2.65
CA THR A 605 -47.41 44.94 -3.96
C THR A 605 -48.94 44.91 -3.91
N ALA A 606 -49.54 44.34 -2.86
CA ALA A 606 -51.01 44.33 -2.67
C ALA A 606 -51.57 45.75 -2.51
N ILE A 607 -50.89 46.64 -1.77
CA ILE A 607 -51.29 48.06 -1.65
C ILE A 607 -51.07 48.77 -3.00
N GLY A 608 -50.04 48.43 -3.77
CA GLY A 608 -49.81 48.92 -5.12
C GLY A 608 -50.92 48.52 -6.10
N GLU A 609 -51.37 47.25 -6.02
CA GLU A 609 -52.49 46.73 -6.83
C GLU A 609 -53.82 47.35 -6.43
N GLN A 610 -54.09 47.51 -5.11
CA GLN A 610 -55.27 48.26 -4.65
C GLN A 610 -55.25 49.72 -5.09
N LYS A 611 -54.13 50.38 -5.06
CA LYS A 611 -54.01 51.77 -5.55
C LYS A 611 -54.23 51.91 -7.04
N VAL A 612 -53.75 50.94 -7.82
CA VAL A 612 -54.02 50.86 -9.28
C VAL A 612 -55.49 50.59 -9.57
N GLN A 613 -56.17 49.76 -8.74
CA GLN A 613 -57.61 49.53 -8.85
C GLN A 613 -58.42 50.79 -8.49
N ILE A 614 -58.08 51.49 -7.41
CA ILE A 614 -58.72 52.76 -6.99
C ILE A 614 -58.47 53.84 -8.06
N ASP A 615 -57.26 54.00 -8.61
CA ASP A 615 -56.95 54.93 -9.69
C ASP A 615 -57.70 54.56 -11.03
N ALA A 616 -57.93 53.26 -11.26
CA ALA A 616 -58.74 52.82 -12.40
C ALA A 616 -60.24 53.13 -12.22
N GLU A 617 -60.82 52.89 -11.02
CA GLU A 617 -62.17 53.25 -10.67
C GLU A 617 -62.40 54.78 -10.72
N GLU A 618 -61.44 55.58 -10.18
CA GLU A 618 -61.50 57.04 -10.26
C GLU A 618 -61.45 57.59 -11.69
N LYS A 619 -60.65 56.92 -12.58
CA LYS A 619 -60.66 57.24 -13.99
C LYS A 619 -61.92 56.83 -14.71
N ALA A 620 -62.46 55.67 -14.39
CA ALA A 620 -63.74 55.20 -14.93
C ALA A 620 -64.91 56.15 -14.51
N ASP A 621 -64.95 56.59 -13.23
CA ASP A 621 -65.94 57.56 -12.71
C ASP A 621 -65.75 58.92 -13.37
N LYS A 622 -64.53 59.41 -13.58
CA LYS A 622 -64.26 60.66 -14.34
C LYS A 622 -64.68 60.55 -15.79
N GLN A 623 -64.52 59.39 -16.39
CA GLN A 623 -64.93 59.18 -17.76
C GLN A 623 -66.46 59.07 -17.92
N ALA A 624 -67.13 58.38 -16.98
CA ALA A 624 -68.56 58.31 -16.91
C ALA A 624 -69.20 59.69 -16.67
N LEU A 625 -68.59 60.51 -15.78
CA LEU A 625 -69.02 61.89 -15.52
C LEU A 625 -68.82 62.78 -16.74
N ALA A 626 -67.71 62.55 -17.50
CA ALA A 626 -67.46 63.30 -18.72
C ALA A 626 -68.46 62.92 -19.86
N GLU A 627 -68.78 61.62 -19.96
CA GLU A 627 -69.79 61.13 -20.89
C GLU A 627 -71.23 61.67 -20.52
N ALA A 628 -71.61 61.60 -19.25
CA ALA A 628 -72.86 62.18 -18.79
C ALA A 628 -72.94 63.67 -18.99
N LYS A 629 -71.81 64.41 -18.86
CA LYS A 629 -71.75 65.86 -19.18
C LYS A 629 -71.88 66.11 -20.66
N ALA A 630 -71.23 65.26 -21.49
CA ALA A 630 -71.33 65.36 -22.96
C ALA A 630 -72.76 65.06 -23.48
N GLU A 631 -73.43 64.06 -22.87
CA GLU A 631 -74.84 63.76 -23.16
C GLU A 631 -75.75 64.90 -22.72
N PHE A 632 -75.51 65.46 -21.54
CA PHE A 632 -76.27 66.62 -21.05
C PHE A 632 -76.06 67.85 -21.97
N ASP A 633 -74.81 68.17 -22.34
CA ASP A 633 -74.51 69.27 -23.29
C ASP A 633 -75.09 69.01 -24.68
N ALA A 634 -75.17 67.72 -25.11
CA ALA A 634 -75.74 67.34 -26.40
C ALA A 634 -77.31 67.52 -26.33
N ALA A 635 -77.93 67.10 -25.24
CA ALA A 635 -79.37 67.31 -25.01
C ALA A 635 -79.69 68.80 -24.95
N LEU A 636 -78.89 69.60 -24.26
CA LEU A 636 -79.07 71.06 -24.14
C LEU A 636 -78.89 71.77 -25.48
N LYS A 637 -77.96 71.28 -26.37
CA LYS A 637 -77.86 71.77 -27.74
C LYS A 637 -79.03 71.35 -28.58
N SER A 638 -79.55 70.14 -28.42
CA SER A 638 -80.76 69.70 -29.11
C SER A 638 -81.97 70.56 -28.77
N ASP A 639 -82.19 70.82 -27.48
CA ASP A 639 -83.27 71.72 -26.95
C ASP A 639 -83.09 73.13 -27.49
N GLN A 640 -81.81 73.62 -27.55
CA GLN A 640 -81.54 74.94 -28.15
C GLN A 640 -81.78 75.00 -29.62
N MET A 641 -81.51 73.91 -30.33
CA MET A 641 -81.84 73.82 -31.76
C MET A 641 -83.32 73.74 -31.99
N ASP A 642 -84.07 72.95 -31.22
CA ASP A 642 -85.55 72.91 -31.31
C ASP A 642 -86.16 74.27 -30.97
N LEU A 643 -85.61 74.96 -29.95
CA LEU A 643 -86.02 76.32 -29.65
C LEU A 643 -85.75 77.33 -30.76
N ARG A 644 -84.59 77.22 -31.46
CA ARG A 644 -84.25 78.05 -32.64
C ARG A 644 -85.10 77.70 -33.80
N GLU A 645 -85.39 76.40 -34.02
CA GLU A 645 -86.24 75.95 -35.08
C GLU A 645 -87.67 76.47 -34.87
N ARG A 646 -88.28 76.40 -33.64
CA ARG A 646 -89.54 76.99 -33.23
C ARG A 646 -89.52 78.50 -33.35
N GLN A 647 -88.43 79.18 -33.09
CA GLN A 647 -88.30 80.63 -33.26
C GLN A 647 -88.19 81.00 -34.74
N GLN A 648 -87.62 80.15 -35.57
CA GLN A 648 -87.48 80.32 -36.99
C GLN A 648 -88.82 80.06 -37.65
N ASP A 649 -89.57 79.01 -37.25
CA ASP A 649 -90.90 78.74 -37.72
C ASP A 649 -91.84 79.87 -37.36
N HIS A 650 -91.74 80.34 -36.09
CA HIS A 650 -92.56 81.51 -35.61
C HIS A 650 -92.24 82.77 -36.45
N LYS A 651 -90.94 83.01 -36.79
CA LYS A 651 -90.55 84.13 -37.69
C LYS A 651 -91.04 83.95 -39.11
N GLU A 652 -91.07 82.76 -39.63
CA GLU A 652 -91.62 82.44 -40.93
C GLU A 652 -93.11 82.57 -40.96
N GLU A 653 -93.78 82.17 -39.89
CA GLU A 653 -95.19 82.33 -39.72
C GLU A 653 -95.59 83.80 -39.61
N VAL A 654 -94.81 84.61 -38.87
CA VAL A 654 -94.94 86.06 -38.78
C VAL A 654 -94.69 86.75 -40.11
N ASN A 655 -93.61 86.36 -40.81
CA ASN A 655 -93.28 86.86 -42.16
C ASN A 655 -94.33 86.46 -43.23
N ARG A 656 -94.93 85.24 -43.06
CA ARG A 656 -96.04 84.78 -43.92
C ARG A 656 -97.32 85.62 -43.71
N LYS A 657 -97.60 85.93 -42.44
CA LYS A 657 -98.75 86.79 -42.05
C LYS A 657 -98.51 88.22 -42.45
N GLU A 658 -97.26 88.76 -42.43
CA GLU A 658 -96.89 90.04 -42.93
C GLU A 658 -96.94 90.10 -44.45
N LEU A 659 -96.60 88.97 -45.11
CA LEU A 659 -96.68 88.88 -46.62
C LEU A 659 -98.11 88.78 -47.08
N GLU A 660 -99.05 88.15 -46.34
CA GLU A 660 -100.44 88.12 -46.59
C GLU A 660 -101.08 89.52 -46.36
N LEU A 661 -100.64 90.24 -45.30
CA LEU A 661 -101.08 91.62 -45.07
C LEU A 661 -100.52 92.59 -46.12
N ALA A 662 -99.32 92.34 -46.61
CA ALA A 662 -98.75 93.15 -47.71
C ALA A 662 -99.49 92.89 -49.02
N LYS A 663 -99.92 91.68 -49.30
CA LYS A 663 -100.71 91.35 -50.48
C LYS A 663 -102.18 91.93 -50.43
N GLY A 664 -102.65 92.12 -49.22
CA GLY A 664 -103.94 92.77 -48.93
C GLY A 664 -103.89 94.29 -49.13
N ALA A 665 -102.73 94.91 -49.04
CA ALA A 665 -102.53 96.33 -49.17
C ALA A 665 -102.30 96.70 -50.68
N ASP A 666 -101.81 95.80 -51.51
CA ASP A 666 -101.56 96.08 -52.92
C ASP A 666 -102.83 96.03 -53.75
N VAL A 667 -103.95 95.56 -53.24
CA VAL A 667 -105.17 95.51 -53.95
C VAL A 667 -105.98 96.79 -53.72
N ARG A 668 -105.58 97.71 -52.92
CA ARG A 668 -106.23 99.00 -52.66
C ARG A 668 -105.49 100.23 -53.21
N ALA A 669 -104.44 100.04 -53.96
CA ALA A 669 -103.67 101.11 -54.51
C ALA A 669 -103.78 101.26 -56.06
N ILE A 670 -104.75 100.54 -56.70
CA ILE A 670 -105.07 100.74 -58.12
C ILE A 670 -106.52 101.17 -58.25
N ALA A 671 -106.75 102.32 -57.88
CA ALA A 671 -107.90 103.08 -58.40
C ALA A 671 -107.84 104.56 -58.01
N SER A 672 -107.37 105.21 -58.87
CA SER A 672 -107.71 106.55 -59.30
C SER A 672 -106.51 107.53 -59.37
N PRO A 673 -106.73 108.37 -60.19
CA PRO A 673 -105.72 108.86 -61.20
C PRO A 673 -105.35 110.34 -60.88
N ASN A 674 -104.37 110.76 -61.50
CA ASN A 674 -104.09 112.18 -61.78
C ASN A 674 -103.83 113.15 -60.66
N ALA A 675 -102.82 113.58 -60.65
CA ALA A 675 -102.22 114.87 -60.87
C ALA A 675 -100.75 114.91 -60.45
#